data_d6f650f4440d8952e844c5b5f6c328e2
#
_entry.id   d6f650f4440d8952e844c5b5f6c328e2
#
_cell.length_a   1.000
_cell.length_b   1.000
_cell.length_c   1.000
_cell.angle_alpha   90.00
_cell.angle_beta   90.00
_cell.angle_gamma   90.00
#
_symmetry.space_group_name_H-M   'P 1'
#
loop_
_entity.id
_entity.type
_entity.pdbx_description
1 polymer ?
#
loop_
_entity_poly.entity_id
_entity_poly.type
_entity_poly.pdbx_seq_one_letter_code
_entity_poly.pdbx_strand_id
1 'polypeptide(L)'
;MIVLNGYDILAQIYESVNSEVYRAIRTVDNQPVMLKILKQEYPTAQQLTHYKQEYKTICGLNFEEAIKAYGLETYRRTPVIILEDFGGISLKKWLEGKPLPLREFLSLAPRIVANLEKIHNAKVIHKDINPANIVLNPETGQIKIIDFGIASVLRRENPGLKNPNVLEGTLAYISPEQTGRMNRSLDYRTDFYSLGVSFYELLTGQLPFPANDALELVHCHLAKQPLEINSLVKEKIPPVVEAIIRKLMAKTPEERYQSAYGIRADLEECLRQLETTGKIEDFVIARQDLANQFQIPQKLYGREAEIATLLTAFQRVATVDKNSSHTELMLVTGYSGMGKTTLVREIYQPITEKRGFFISGKFDQFQRDIPYAAVISALTHLVKQLLGESQPQLQLWRQKLLKSLGANARVIIDVIPQLELIIGPQPEVLQLGAIATQNRFNLVFKNFIRVFCSPEHPLVIFLDDLQWADLASLQLIELIMLDGDMDYLFLIGSYRSNEINSTHPLTATLDKLEQGGIIINQVILKPLGPAQVNQLIADTLNHSPEYVQSLSALVWQKTHGNPFFVNEFLKTIYWENWLFFQSGQETTTKTDNNRGYWQWHLGQIQRIGSTDNLIQFMMGKMQKLPPETQEVLSLAACLGAEFNLYNLTVISEKSPSELLPILTSSSEAGLIILLSELDEQLLIQEYKFAHDRIQQGAYALIEDSQKAVIHLKIGRLLWQHTSVNELSEKIFKIVDHLNLGYQLISEKKERESVANLNLLAAQKAKAANAQAGALKYIKTAQKLLKKSSWKNNYQLTLNIYSEATEIAYLSGNFEPMQRWANLVLKQAKTTLDKIKVYEALRYPLC
;
A
#
# COMPACT_ATOMS: atom_id res chain seq x y z
N MET A 1 23.27 31.02 17.72
CA MET A 1 22.15 31.95 17.49
C MET A 1 21.94 32.03 16.01
N ILE A 2 20.72 31.75 15.51
CA ILE A 2 20.38 31.80 14.07
C ILE A 2 20.35 33.28 13.67
N VAL A 3 20.97 33.63 12.53
CA VAL A 3 20.94 35.00 11.97
C VAL A 3 20.34 34.86 10.56
N LEU A 4 19.11 35.29 10.41
CA LEU A 4 18.41 35.34 9.11
C LEU A 4 18.30 36.81 8.68
N ASN A 5 18.86 37.17 7.51
CA ASN A 5 18.81 38.54 7.02
C ASN A 5 17.37 39.01 6.86
N GLY A 6 17.05 40.18 7.38
CA GLY A 6 15.69 40.76 7.32
C GLY A 6 14.79 40.38 8.50
N TYR A 7 15.28 39.64 9.50
CA TYR A 7 14.51 39.19 10.66
C TYR A 7 15.30 39.32 11.95
N ASP A 8 14.70 39.96 12.96
CA ASP A 8 15.24 40.06 14.32
C ASP A 8 14.61 38.96 15.18
N ILE A 9 15.41 37.94 15.54
CA ILE A 9 14.96 36.76 16.29
C ILE A 9 14.82 37.12 17.76
N LEU A 10 13.61 36.93 18.30
CA LEU A 10 13.29 37.27 19.70
C LEU A 10 13.45 36.05 20.63
N ALA A 11 12.90 34.89 20.27
CA ALA A 11 12.91 33.70 21.11
C ALA A 11 12.66 32.42 20.29
N GLN A 12 13.21 31.29 20.75
CA GLN A 12 12.82 29.96 20.30
C GLN A 12 11.54 29.56 21.06
N ILE A 13 10.49 29.26 20.31
CA ILE A 13 9.16 28.93 20.84
C ILE A 13 8.98 27.44 20.99
N TYR A 14 9.49 26.68 19.98
CA TYR A 14 9.31 25.23 19.91
C TYR A 14 10.49 24.57 19.20
N GLU A 15 10.79 23.35 19.62
CA GLU A 15 11.81 22.48 19.01
C GLU A 15 11.23 21.06 18.89
N SER A 16 11.30 20.48 17.69
CA SER A 16 10.98 19.09 17.42
C SER A 16 12.22 18.31 16.98
N VAL A 17 12.05 17.04 16.63
CA VAL A 17 13.11 16.21 16.04
C VAL A 17 13.58 16.79 14.70
N ASN A 18 12.65 17.34 13.90
CA ASN A 18 12.91 17.76 12.53
C ASN A 18 12.91 19.27 12.30
N SER A 19 12.31 20.08 13.19
CA SER A 19 12.20 21.53 12.99
C SER A 19 12.32 22.33 14.27
N GLU A 20 12.71 23.59 14.11
CA GLU A 20 12.76 24.61 15.14
C GLU A 20 11.86 25.77 14.74
N VAL A 21 11.13 26.34 15.69
CA VAL A 21 10.25 27.49 15.49
C VAL A 21 10.69 28.65 16.34
N TYR A 22 10.93 29.77 15.67
CA TYR A 22 11.39 31.02 16.30
C TYR A 22 10.37 32.13 16.13
N ARG A 23 10.14 32.92 17.16
CA ARG A 23 9.45 34.20 17.08
C ARG A 23 10.43 35.28 16.65
N ALA A 24 10.04 36.06 15.62
CA ALA A 24 10.90 37.10 15.08
C ALA A 24 10.09 38.34 14.67
N ILE A 25 10.78 39.46 14.44
CA ILE A 25 10.20 40.64 13.81
C ILE A 25 10.81 40.80 12.43
N ARG A 26 9.98 40.94 11.41
CA ARG A 26 10.44 41.23 10.06
C ARG A 26 10.86 42.70 9.97
N THR A 27 12.13 42.97 9.66
CA THR A 27 12.74 44.32 9.77
C THR A 27 12.21 45.37 8.78
N VAL A 28 11.65 44.91 7.65
CA VAL A 28 11.12 45.78 6.57
C VAL A 28 9.86 46.53 6.99
N ASP A 29 8.99 45.94 7.74
CA ASP A 29 7.64 46.42 8.10
C ASP A 29 7.30 46.30 9.58
N ASN A 30 8.24 45.87 10.40
CA ASN A 30 8.09 45.61 11.84
C ASN A 30 6.97 44.61 12.18
N GLN A 31 6.63 43.70 11.20
CA GLN A 31 5.59 42.68 11.42
C GLN A 31 6.13 41.54 12.28
N PRO A 32 5.41 41.10 13.34
CA PRO A 32 5.72 39.87 14.06
C PRO A 32 5.46 38.65 13.20
N VAL A 33 6.41 37.72 13.17
CA VAL A 33 6.37 36.50 12.36
C VAL A 33 6.91 35.30 13.14
N MET A 34 6.51 34.11 12.73
CA MET A 34 7.06 32.83 13.17
C MET A 34 7.92 32.24 12.07
N LEU A 35 9.14 31.88 12.37
CA LEU A 35 10.10 31.24 11.46
C LEU A 35 10.16 29.75 11.77
N LYS A 36 9.65 28.90 10.89
CA LYS A 36 9.79 27.44 11.00
C LYS A 36 10.97 27.01 10.15
N ILE A 37 12.01 26.46 10.79
CA ILE A 37 13.31 26.12 10.18
C ILE A 37 13.55 24.62 10.31
N LEU A 38 14.01 23.96 9.26
CA LEU A 38 14.43 22.56 9.31
C LEU A 38 15.73 22.43 10.09
N LYS A 39 15.79 21.49 11.05
CA LYS A 39 16.92 21.33 11.98
C LYS A 39 18.17 20.73 11.32
N GLN A 40 18.02 19.93 10.29
CA GLN A 40 19.14 19.28 9.61
C GLN A 40 19.86 20.25 8.68
N GLU A 41 21.19 20.37 8.85
CA GLU A 41 22.03 21.21 8.00
C GLU A 41 22.13 20.71 6.54
N TYR A 42 21.94 19.41 6.34
CA TYR A 42 21.87 18.74 5.03
C TYR A 42 20.59 17.92 4.95
N PRO A 43 19.43 18.55 4.66
CA PRO A 43 18.17 17.86 4.58
C PRO A 43 18.13 16.93 3.37
N THR A 44 17.45 15.79 3.54
CA THR A 44 17.19 14.87 2.42
C THR A 44 16.20 15.50 1.41
N ALA A 45 16.21 15.03 0.18
CA ALA A 45 15.26 15.46 -0.84
C ALA A 45 13.79 15.30 -0.39
N GLN A 46 13.51 14.22 0.33
CA GLN A 46 12.18 13.95 0.89
C GLN A 46 11.78 15.03 1.91
N GLN A 47 12.67 15.39 2.85
CA GLN A 47 12.40 16.45 3.83
C GLN A 47 12.16 17.81 3.16
N LEU A 48 12.93 18.14 2.11
CA LEU A 48 12.74 19.37 1.34
C LEU A 48 11.37 19.38 0.63
N THR A 49 10.98 18.25 0.06
CA THR A 49 9.68 18.09 -0.61
C THR A 49 8.53 18.26 0.37
N HIS A 50 8.57 17.61 1.54
CA HIS A 50 7.56 17.75 2.61
C HIS A 50 7.41 19.22 3.05
N TYR A 51 8.53 19.92 3.21
CA TYR A 51 8.51 21.33 3.63
C TYR A 51 7.88 22.26 2.60
N LYS A 52 8.19 22.04 1.31
CA LYS A 52 7.54 22.75 0.21
C LYS A 52 6.06 22.43 0.10
N GLN A 53 5.68 21.16 0.34
CA GLN A 53 4.30 20.71 0.36
C GLN A 53 3.51 21.36 1.48
N GLU A 54 4.08 21.43 2.70
CA GLU A 54 3.48 22.12 3.83
C GLU A 54 3.19 23.59 3.49
N TYR A 55 4.18 24.30 2.94
CA TYR A 55 4.01 25.68 2.52
C TYR A 55 2.86 25.83 1.47
N LYS A 56 2.84 24.97 0.45
CA LYS A 56 1.78 24.97 -0.57
C LYS A 56 0.40 24.70 0.04
N THR A 57 0.31 23.74 0.96
CA THR A 57 -0.93 23.39 1.65
C THR A 57 -1.46 24.59 2.44
N ILE A 58 -0.60 25.24 3.24
CA ILE A 58 -0.97 26.44 4.02
C ILE A 58 -1.45 27.56 3.10
N CYS A 59 -0.74 27.82 1.98
CA CYS A 59 -1.14 28.84 1.00
C CYS A 59 -2.48 28.54 0.33
N GLY A 60 -2.87 27.25 0.23
CA GLY A 60 -4.16 26.82 -0.30
C GLY A 60 -5.34 27.03 0.65
N LEU A 61 -5.08 27.24 1.95
CA LEU A 61 -6.12 27.48 2.97
C LEU A 61 -6.54 28.95 2.98
N ASN A 62 -7.59 29.28 2.25
CA ASN A 62 -7.99 30.66 2.00
C ASN A 62 -9.19 31.09 2.89
N PHE A 63 -9.04 31.00 4.23
CA PHE A 63 -10.04 31.44 5.22
C PHE A 63 -9.35 32.10 6.44
N GLU A 64 -10.05 32.94 7.17
CA GLU A 64 -9.51 33.82 8.21
C GLU A 64 -8.86 33.06 9.36
N GLU A 65 -9.41 31.91 9.77
CA GLU A 65 -8.92 31.11 10.88
C GLU A 65 -7.75 30.20 10.48
N ALA A 66 -7.39 30.13 9.19
CA ALA A 66 -6.17 29.43 8.77
C ALA A 66 -4.92 30.19 9.22
N ILE A 67 -3.85 29.45 9.55
CA ILE A 67 -2.54 30.06 9.70
C ILE A 67 -2.08 30.61 8.33
N LYS A 68 -1.52 31.81 8.28
CA LYS A 68 -1.05 32.40 7.03
C LYS A 68 0.44 32.15 6.85
N ALA A 69 0.84 31.75 5.65
CA ALA A 69 2.24 31.70 5.25
C ALA A 69 2.58 32.94 4.40
N TYR A 70 3.56 33.71 4.82
CA TYR A 70 3.99 34.92 4.15
C TYR A 70 5.06 34.69 3.09
N GLY A 71 5.83 33.60 3.21
CA GLY A 71 6.87 33.25 2.25
C GLY A 71 7.60 31.97 2.59
N LEU A 72 8.38 31.53 1.62
CA LEU A 72 9.34 30.42 1.75
C LEU A 72 10.72 30.98 1.37
N GLU A 73 11.60 31.05 2.33
CA GLU A 73 12.98 31.53 2.15
C GLU A 73 14.00 30.40 2.35
N THR A 74 15.28 30.70 2.14
CA THR A 74 16.35 29.72 2.35
C THR A 74 17.38 30.26 3.33
N TYR A 75 17.67 29.51 4.36
CA TYR A 75 18.73 29.79 5.34
C TYR A 75 19.80 28.69 5.23
N ARG A 76 21.02 29.07 4.87
CA ARG A 76 22.20 28.18 4.66
C ARG A 76 22.00 27.02 3.68
N ARG A 77 20.97 26.56 3.26
CA ARG A 77 20.56 25.48 2.34
C ARG A 77 19.27 24.81 2.81
N THR A 78 18.72 25.23 3.93
CA THR A 78 17.47 24.71 4.46
C THR A 78 16.34 25.68 4.19
N PRO A 79 15.15 25.21 3.84
CA PRO A 79 13.98 26.06 3.66
C PRO A 79 13.50 26.58 5.02
N VAL A 80 13.01 27.83 5.02
CA VAL A 80 12.37 28.49 6.16
C VAL A 80 11.00 28.94 5.75
N ILE A 81 9.96 28.43 6.40
CA ILE A 81 8.59 28.91 6.21
C ILE A 81 8.35 30.10 7.15
N ILE A 82 7.93 31.22 6.57
CA ILE A 82 7.58 32.42 7.31
C ILE A 82 6.08 32.42 7.53
N LEU A 83 5.66 32.30 8.79
CA LEU A 83 4.27 32.19 9.21
C LEU A 83 3.83 33.42 9.98
N GLU A 84 2.53 33.62 10.05
CA GLU A 84 1.86 34.60 10.89
C GLU A 84 2.14 34.33 12.38
N ASP A 85 2.55 35.38 13.13
CA ASP A 85 2.48 35.38 14.58
C ASP A 85 1.22 36.12 15.01
N PHE A 86 0.19 35.40 15.41
CA PHE A 86 -1.06 35.97 15.92
C PHE A 86 -1.13 36.00 17.45
N GLY A 87 0.03 35.87 18.15
CA GLY A 87 0.13 35.92 19.62
C GLY A 87 -0.44 34.67 20.33
N GLY A 88 -0.56 33.55 19.62
CA GLY A 88 -1.15 32.34 20.17
C GLY A 88 -0.19 31.49 21.01
N ILE A 89 -0.75 30.66 21.90
CA ILE A 89 -0.09 29.65 22.72
C ILE A 89 -0.76 28.31 22.45
N SER A 90 0.01 27.20 22.28
CA SER A 90 -0.56 25.89 22.10
C SER A 90 -1.35 25.44 23.34
N LEU A 91 -2.46 24.73 23.14
CA LEU A 91 -3.27 24.22 24.25
C LEU A 91 -2.46 23.33 25.19
N LYS A 92 -1.51 22.55 24.66
CA LYS A 92 -0.62 21.72 25.46
C LYS A 92 0.22 22.55 26.44
N LYS A 93 0.77 23.67 25.97
CA LYS A 93 1.55 24.59 26.81
C LYS A 93 0.67 25.42 27.75
N TRP A 94 -0.52 25.80 27.28
CA TRP A 94 -1.47 26.61 28.05
C TRP A 94 -2.01 25.86 29.27
N LEU A 95 -2.25 24.54 29.15
CA LEU A 95 -2.81 23.72 30.21
C LEU A 95 -1.76 23.16 31.19
N GLU A 96 -0.50 23.06 30.78
CA GLU A 96 0.57 22.49 31.61
C GLU A 96 0.21 21.10 32.21
N GLY A 97 -0.57 20.30 31.47
CA GLY A 97 -1.04 18.98 31.93
C GLY A 97 -2.19 19.01 32.93
N LYS A 98 -2.86 20.16 33.14
CA LYS A 98 -4.04 20.25 34.02
C LYS A 98 -5.30 20.04 33.18
N PRO A 99 -6.32 19.35 33.73
CA PRO A 99 -7.61 19.19 33.05
C PRO A 99 -8.35 20.55 32.94
N LEU A 100 -9.05 20.74 31.82
CA LEU A 100 -9.94 21.89 31.61
C LEU A 100 -11.25 21.70 32.39
N PRO A 101 -11.78 22.73 33.04
CA PRO A 101 -13.14 22.75 33.54
C PRO A 101 -14.14 22.51 32.41
N LEU A 102 -15.23 21.78 32.66
CA LEU A 102 -16.21 21.41 31.66
C LEU A 102 -16.75 22.61 30.87
N ARG A 103 -17.03 23.74 31.54
CA ARG A 103 -17.53 24.95 30.88
C ARG A 103 -16.53 25.55 29.91
N GLU A 104 -15.26 25.61 30.25
CA GLU A 104 -14.19 26.11 29.39
C GLU A 104 -14.00 25.18 28.20
N PHE A 105 -14.00 23.85 28.42
CA PHE A 105 -13.93 22.85 27.36
C PHE A 105 -15.08 23.04 26.36
N LEU A 106 -16.34 23.13 26.79
CA LEU A 106 -17.48 23.31 25.92
C LEU A 106 -17.50 24.68 25.21
N SER A 107 -16.83 25.67 25.72
CA SER A 107 -16.63 26.96 25.04
C SER A 107 -15.59 26.87 23.92
N LEU A 108 -14.57 26.03 24.05
CA LEU A 108 -13.47 25.91 23.10
C LEU A 108 -13.75 24.84 22.03
N ALA A 109 -14.28 23.67 22.42
CA ALA A 109 -14.43 22.51 21.57
C ALA A 109 -15.25 22.78 20.29
N PRO A 110 -16.43 23.45 20.30
CA PRO A 110 -17.17 23.76 19.07
C PRO A 110 -16.37 24.61 18.08
N ARG A 111 -15.53 25.52 18.60
CA ARG A 111 -14.73 26.44 17.79
C ARG A 111 -13.53 25.73 17.14
N ILE A 112 -12.92 24.77 17.86
CA ILE A 112 -11.88 23.88 17.30
C ILE A 112 -12.49 23.07 16.16
N VAL A 113 -13.68 22.48 16.37
CA VAL A 113 -14.39 21.70 15.36
C VAL A 113 -14.75 22.55 14.14
N ALA A 114 -15.22 23.80 14.33
CA ALA A 114 -15.53 24.72 13.24
C ALA A 114 -14.30 25.06 12.37
N ASN A 115 -13.14 25.16 12.98
CA ASN A 115 -11.88 25.37 12.26
C ASN A 115 -11.49 24.12 11.46
N LEU A 116 -11.59 22.93 12.05
CA LEU A 116 -11.35 21.66 11.37
C LEU A 116 -12.34 21.43 10.20
N GLU A 117 -13.61 21.83 10.36
CA GLU A 117 -14.61 21.80 9.28
C GLU A 117 -14.16 22.60 8.04
N LYS A 118 -13.60 23.78 8.23
CA LYS A 118 -13.08 24.62 7.14
C LYS A 118 -11.88 23.99 6.45
N ILE A 119 -10.98 23.35 7.21
CA ILE A 119 -9.83 22.60 6.67
C ILE A 119 -10.33 21.45 5.80
N HIS A 120 -11.28 20.65 6.29
CA HIS A 120 -11.87 19.54 5.54
C HIS A 120 -12.65 20.00 4.28
N ASN A 121 -13.32 21.16 4.34
CA ASN A 121 -13.99 21.76 3.17
C ASN A 121 -12.98 22.21 2.10
N ALA A 122 -11.77 22.59 2.49
CA ALA A 122 -10.64 22.83 1.60
C ALA A 122 -9.99 21.53 1.09
N LYS A 123 -10.57 20.33 1.40
CA LYS A 123 -10.11 18.98 1.00
C LYS A 123 -8.73 18.62 1.56
N VAL A 124 -8.36 19.19 2.70
CA VAL A 124 -7.11 18.88 3.42
C VAL A 124 -7.44 17.97 4.60
N ILE A 125 -6.68 16.89 4.76
CA ILE A 125 -6.66 16.00 5.93
C ILE A 125 -5.40 16.36 6.71
N HIS A 126 -5.53 16.71 7.98
CA HIS A 126 -4.42 17.20 8.79
C HIS A 126 -3.48 16.08 9.26
N LYS A 127 -4.02 14.95 9.72
CA LYS A 127 -3.36 13.72 10.20
C LYS A 127 -2.59 13.85 11.53
N ASP A 128 -2.45 15.03 12.07
CA ASP A 128 -1.74 15.27 13.36
C ASP A 128 -2.48 16.27 14.26
N ILE A 129 -3.78 16.06 14.45
CA ILE A 129 -4.57 16.85 15.39
C ILE A 129 -4.22 16.46 16.82
N ASN A 130 -3.63 17.40 17.56
CA ASN A 130 -3.26 17.21 18.97
C ASN A 130 -3.17 18.56 19.69
N PRO A 131 -3.16 18.64 21.04
CA PRO A 131 -3.13 19.89 21.80
C PRO A 131 -1.91 20.77 21.53
N ALA A 132 -0.78 20.23 21.02
CA ALA A 132 0.38 21.04 20.64
C ALA A 132 0.15 21.81 19.34
N ASN A 133 -0.68 21.26 18.43
CA ASN A 133 -0.99 21.84 17.11
C ASN A 133 -2.28 22.68 17.10
N ILE A 134 -2.98 22.77 18.24
CA ILE A 134 -4.13 23.67 18.42
C ILE A 134 -3.66 24.88 19.24
N VAL A 135 -3.69 26.05 18.64
CA VAL A 135 -3.14 27.29 19.22
C VAL A 135 -4.25 28.28 19.50
N LEU A 136 -4.31 28.77 20.72
CA LEU A 136 -5.25 29.77 21.22
C LEU A 136 -4.51 31.08 21.52
N ASN A 137 -5.04 32.20 21.02
CA ASN A 137 -4.63 33.51 21.51
C ASN A 137 -5.50 33.87 22.72
N PRO A 138 -4.94 33.99 23.95
CA PRO A 138 -5.73 34.23 25.15
C PRO A 138 -6.42 35.62 25.18
N GLU A 139 -5.84 36.62 24.48
CA GLU A 139 -6.36 38.00 24.46
C GLU A 139 -7.52 38.17 23.51
N THR A 140 -7.42 37.61 22.28
CA THR A 140 -8.47 37.75 21.26
C THR A 140 -9.43 36.56 21.26
N GLY A 141 -9.05 35.48 21.92
CA GLY A 141 -9.75 34.22 21.87
C GLY A 141 -9.63 33.46 20.55
N GLN A 142 -8.89 33.96 19.56
CA GLN A 142 -8.76 33.31 18.25
C GLN A 142 -8.07 31.93 18.38
N ILE A 143 -8.63 30.92 17.69
CA ILE A 143 -8.07 29.57 17.63
C ILE A 143 -7.62 29.29 16.21
N LYS A 144 -6.41 28.72 16.05
CA LYS A 144 -5.87 28.22 14.78
C LYS A 144 -5.30 26.82 14.95
N ILE A 145 -5.48 25.99 13.92
CA ILE A 145 -4.80 24.69 13.80
C ILE A 145 -3.57 24.93 12.94
N ILE A 146 -2.42 24.44 13.43
CA ILE A 146 -1.08 24.66 12.83
C ILE A 146 -0.39 23.32 12.53
N ASP A 147 0.72 23.39 11.82
CA ASP A 147 1.61 22.25 11.48
C ASP A 147 0.98 21.25 10.50
N PHE A 148 1.02 21.63 9.23
CA PHE A 148 0.55 20.81 8.11
C PHE A 148 1.65 19.93 7.49
N GLY A 149 2.71 19.65 8.25
CA GLY A 149 3.90 18.92 7.77
C GLY A 149 3.65 17.53 7.22
N ILE A 150 2.57 16.86 7.68
CA ILE A 150 2.14 15.54 7.16
C ILE A 150 0.72 15.56 6.58
N ALA A 151 0.16 16.75 6.42
CA ALA A 151 -1.18 16.90 5.85
C ALA A 151 -1.23 16.44 4.38
N SER A 152 -2.37 15.93 3.95
CA SER A 152 -2.60 15.58 2.55
C SER A 152 -3.79 16.30 1.95
N VAL A 153 -3.68 16.61 0.68
CA VAL A 153 -4.76 17.19 -0.14
C VAL A 153 -5.59 16.10 -0.83
N LEU A 154 -5.22 14.84 -0.64
CA LEU A 154 -5.90 13.69 -1.24
C LEU A 154 -7.15 13.29 -0.45
N ARG A 155 -8.21 12.93 -1.16
CA ARG A 155 -9.47 12.49 -0.54
C ARG A 155 -9.34 11.17 0.24
N ARG A 156 -8.37 10.31 -0.12
CA ARG A 156 -8.10 9.01 0.52
C ARG A 156 -6.64 8.59 0.31
N GLU A 157 -6.08 8.00 1.33
CA GLU A 157 -4.78 7.34 1.28
C GLU A 157 -4.91 5.90 1.77
N ASN A 158 -4.09 5.00 1.21
CA ASN A 158 -3.97 3.63 1.70
C ASN A 158 -2.60 3.47 2.37
N PRO A 159 -2.49 3.70 3.68
CA PRO A 159 -1.24 3.48 4.38
C PRO A 159 -0.86 1.99 4.28
N GLY A 160 0.36 1.72 3.83
CA GLY A 160 0.93 0.38 3.88
C GLY A 160 1.25 -0.04 5.31
N LEU A 161 1.43 -1.34 5.54
CA LEU A 161 1.91 -1.84 6.82
C LEU A 161 3.34 -1.33 7.06
N LYS A 162 3.49 -0.35 7.95
CA LYS A 162 4.79 0.24 8.33
C LYS A 162 5.21 -0.24 9.72
N ASN A 163 6.51 -0.19 10.01
CA ASN A 163 6.99 -0.36 11.37
C ASN A 163 6.46 0.79 12.24
N PRO A 164 5.96 0.54 13.48
CA PRO A 164 5.44 1.57 14.36
C PRO A 164 6.40 2.73 14.64
N ASN A 165 7.70 2.48 14.61
CA ASN A 165 8.73 3.52 14.85
C ASN A 165 8.91 4.48 13.66
N VAL A 166 8.30 4.20 12.51
CA VAL A 166 8.40 4.99 11.26
C VAL A 166 7.05 5.59 10.86
N LEU A 167 6.03 5.47 11.72
CA LEU A 167 4.72 6.05 11.46
C LEU A 167 4.77 7.58 11.51
N GLU A 168 4.03 8.21 10.60
CA GLU A 168 3.87 9.66 10.54
C GLU A 168 2.89 10.15 11.61
N GLY A 169 3.16 11.31 12.19
CA GLY A 169 2.33 11.95 13.22
C GLY A 169 2.73 11.59 14.65
N THR A 170 1.99 12.13 15.59
CA THR A 170 2.23 11.94 17.02
C THR A 170 1.53 10.66 17.49
N LEU A 171 2.30 9.58 17.73
CA LEU A 171 1.77 8.24 18.01
C LEU A 171 0.69 8.19 19.10
N ALA A 172 0.76 9.08 20.09
CA ALA A 172 -0.23 9.12 21.19
C ALA A 172 -1.65 9.53 20.73
N TYR A 173 -1.79 10.14 19.55
CA TYR A 173 -3.06 10.63 19.00
C TYR A 173 -3.41 9.96 17.66
N ILE A 174 -2.58 9.02 17.20
CA ILE A 174 -2.71 8.38 15.89
C ILE A 174 -4.04 7.61 15.78
N SER A 175 -4.71 7.73 14.65
CA SER A 175 -5.90 6.92 14.40
C SER A 175 -5.56 5.47 14.05
N PRO A 176 -6.45 4.51 14.31
CA PRO A 176 -6.24 3.10 13.96
C PRO A 176 -5.84 2.89 12.50
N GLU A 177 -6.49 3.57 11.57
CA GLU A 177 -6.23 3.46 10.12
C GLU A 177 -4.88 4.06 9.70
N GLN A 178 -4.36 5.08 10.39
CA GLN A 178 -3.02 5.64 10.12
C GLN A 178 -1.90 4.62 10.39
N THR A 179 -2.15 3.64 11.24
CA THR A 179 -1.16 2.61 11.56
C THR A 179 -0.84 1.68 10.39
N GLY A 180 -1.66 1.70 9.32
CA GLY A 180 -1.59 0.75 8.22
C GLY A 180 -1.94 -0.70 8.60
N ARG A 181 -2.35 -0.93 9.86
CA ARG A 181 -2.69 -2.23 10.44
C ARG A 181 -4.20 -2.47 10.51
N MET A 182 -4.95 -1.66 9.82
CA MET A 182 -6.39 -1.77 9.66
C MET A 182 -6.73 -1.82 8.17
N ASN A 183 -7.74 -2.65 7.80
CA ASN A 183 -8.20 -2.75 6.42
C ASN A 183 -9.09 -1.55 6.06
N ARG A 184 -8.56 -0.34 6.24
CA ARG A 184 -9.25 0.93 5.96
C ARG A 184 -8.28 1.92 5.33
N SER A 185 -8.76 2.68 4.36
CA SER A 185 -8.03 3.83 3.86
C SER A 185 -8.18 5.02 4.80
N LEU A 186 -7.19 5.88 4.77
CA LEU A 186 -7.16 7.16 5.46
C LEU A 186 -8.13 8.13 4.78
N ASP A 187 -9.01 8.74 5.55
CA ASP A 187 -9.86 9.86 5.12
C ASP A 187 -9.98 10.92 6.22
N TYR A 188 -10.77 11.97 5.99
CA TYR A 188 -10.90 13.09 6.93
C TYR A 188 -11.36 12.69 8.34
N ARG A 189 -12.03 11.54 8.52
CA ARG A 189 -12.46 11.01 9.83
C ARG A 189 -11.31 10.54 10.71
N THR A 190 -10.10 10.42 10.14
CA THR A 190 -8.86 10.25 10.87
C THR A 190 -8.65 11.39 11.87
N ASP A 191 -8.86 12.62 11.42
CA ASP A 191 -8.72 13.81 12.27
C ASP A 191 -9.76 13.82 13.41
N PHE A 192 -10.95 13.24 13.20
CA PHE A 192 -11.96 13.11 14.26
C PHE A 192 -11.52 12.19 15.40
N TYR A 193 -10.80 11.10 15.07
CA TYR A 193 -10.22 10.22 16.10
C TYR A 193 -9.17 10.97 16.92
N SER A 194 -8.23 11.62 16.27
CA SER A 194 -7.18 12.40 16.93
C SER A 194 -7.74 13.56 17.76
N LEU A 195 -8.84 14.17 17.26
CA LEU A 195 -9.61 15.17 18.01
C LEU A 195 -10.24 14.55 19.27
N GLY A 196 -10.83 13.36 19.17
CA GLY A 196 -11.38 12.63 20.31
C GLY A 196 -10.34 12.33 21.38
N VAL A 197 -9.13 11.88 20.98
CA VAL A 197 -8.00 11.69 21.90
C VAL A 197 -7.58 13.01 22.55
N SER A 198 -7.53 14.11 21.77
CA SER A 198 -7.22 15.44 22.27
C SER A 198 -8.27 15.93 23.28
N PHE A 199 -9.54 15.74 23.00
CA PHE A 199 -10.64 16.13 23.92
C PHE A 199 -10.62 15.29 25.21
N TYR A 200 -10.27 14.01 25.12
CA TYR A 200 -10.08 13.16 26.30
C TYR A 200 -8.94 13.72 27.17
N GLU A 201 -7.80 14.04 26.58
CA GLU A 201 -6.66 14.63 27.31
C GLU A 201 -7.00 16.00 27.91
N LEU A 202 -7.70 16.85 27.18
CA LEU A 202 -8.11 18.19 27.66
C LEU A 202 -9.01 18.09 28.91
N LEU A 203 -9.88 17.10 29.00
CA LEU A 203 -10.79 16.92 30.13
C LEU A 203 -10.15 16.15 31.29
N THR A 204 -9.23 15.21 31.02
CA THR A 204 -8.65 14.35 32.07
C THR A 204 -7.25 14.77 32.50
N GLY A 205 -6.55 15.58 31.70
CA GLY A 205 -5.11 15.87 31.88
C GLY A 205 -4.20 14.69 31.57
N GLN A 206 -4.73 13.60 31.02
CA GLN A 206 -3.99 12.35 30.74
C GLN A 206 -4.38 11.78 29.36
N LEU A 207 -3.41 11.10 28.73
CA LEU A 207 -3.66 10.35 27.51
C LEU A 207 -4.52 9.12 27.78
N PRO A 208 -5.42 8.71 26.83
CA PRO A 208 -6.30 7.55 27.01
C PRO A 208 -5.52 6.21 27.10
N PHE A 209 -4.32 6.15 26.51
CA PHE A 209 -3.51 4.94 26.42
C PHE A 209 -2.07 5.22 26.85
N PRO A 210 -1.73 5.00 28.13
CA PRO A 210 -0.33 5.00 28.56
C PRO A 210 0.33 3.69 28.08
N ALA A 211 1.38 3.80 27.27
CA ALA A 211 2.16 2.67 26.78
C ALA A 211 3.66 3.03 26.76
N ASN A 212 4.50 2.02 26.98
CA ASN A 212 5.95 2.19 27.08
C ASN A 212 6.67 2.00 25.74
N ASP A 213 6.05 1.32 24.79
CA ASP A 213 6.62 1.11 23.46
C ASP A 213 5.61 1.44 22.33
N ALA A 214 6.14 1.73 21.13
CA ALA A 214 5.34 2.14 19.98
C ALA A 214 4.35 1.06 19.51
N LEU A 215 4.72 -0.22 19.57
CA LEU A 215 3.85 -1.31 19.14
C LEU A 215 2.68 -1.54 20.11
N GLU A 216 2.94 -1.44 21.41
CA GLU A 216 1.89 -1.48 22.43
C GLU A 216 0.91 -0.33 22.29
N LEU A 217 1.41 0.90 22.00
CA LEU A 217 0.57 2.06 21.77
C LEU A 217 -0.31 1.89 20.53
N VAL A 218 0.27 1.40 19.42
CA VAL A 218 -0.48 1.05 18.21
C VAL A 218 -1.57 0.02 18.51
N HIS A 219 -1.25 -1.03 19.27
CA HIS A 219 -2.25 -2.02 19.69
C HIS A 219 -3.38 -1.39 20.54
N CYS A 220 -3.05 -0.47 21.44
CA CYS A 220 -4.06 0.26 22.22
C CYS A 220 -5.02 1.05 21.33
N HIS A 221 -4.49 1.76 20.32
CA HIS A 221 -5.31 2.49 19.37
C HIS A 221 -6.19 1.57 18.51
N LEU A 222 -5.70 0.39 18.13
CA LEU A 222 -6.46 -0.59 17.34
C LEU A 222 -7.59 -1.30 18.12
N ALA A 223 -7.33 -1.70 19.37
CA ALA A 223 -8.20 -2.66 20.06
C ALA A 223 -8.70 -2.22 21.44
N LYS A 224 -7.91 -1.43 22.20
CA LYS A 224 -8.22 -1.13 23.60
C LYS A 224 -9.21 0.02 23.73
N GLN A 225 -10.20 -0.13 24.60
CA GLN A 225 -11.09 0.98 24.96
C GLN A 225 -10.44 1.88 26.02
N PRO A 226 -10.63 3.23 25.93
CA PRO A 226 -10.13 4.15 26.95
C PRO A 226 -10.88 3.95 28.27
N LEU A 227 -10.23 4.31 29.37
CA LEU A 227 -10.87 4.36 30.68
C LEU A 227 -12.02 5.39 30.68
N GLU A 228 -12.98 5.18 31.57
CA GLU A 228 -14.07 6.16 31.74
C GLU A 228 -13.53 7.49 32.29
N ILE A 229 -13.96 8.60 31.67
CA ILE A 229 -13.48 9.95 32.04
C ILE A 229 -13.78 10.22 33.52
N ASN A 230 -14.97 9.85 33.98
CA ASN A 230 -15.40 10.06 35.37
C ASN A 230 -14.62 9.24 36.40
N SER A 231 -13.84 8.25 35.99
CA SER A 231 -12.92 7.52 36.89
C SER A 231 -11.61 8.28 37.16
N LEU A 232 -11.29 9.28 36.34
CA LEU A 232 -10.02 10.01 36.35
C LEU A 232 -10.14 11.43 36.86
N VAL A 233 -11.33 12.04 36.80
CA VAL A 233 -11.55 13.45 37.13
C VAL A 233 -12.41 13.64 38.39
N LYS A 234 -12.20 14.74 39.09
CA LYS A 234 -13.00 15.10 40.27
C LYS A 234 -14.33 15.75 39.90
N GLU A 235 -14.34 16.55 38.85
CA GLU A 235 -15.54 17.18 38.28
C GLU A 235 -16.34 16.12 37.53
N LYS A 236 -17.62 15.96 37.85
CA LYS A 236 -18.47 14.96 37.18
C LYS A 236 -18.83 15.43 35.74
N ILE A 237 -18.28 14.72 34.77
CA ILE A 237 -18.57 14.96 33.35
C ILE A 237 -19.91 14.31 32.98
N PRO A 238 -20.86 15.03 32.33
CA PRO A 238 -22.11 14.47 31.87
C PRO A 238 -21.93 13.29 30.91
N PRO A 239 -22.79 12.22 31.01
CA PRO A 239 -22.65 11.02 30.17
C PRO A 239 -22.66 11.31 28.68
N VAL A 240 -23.45 12.29 28.23
CA VAL A 240 -23.54 12.68 26.81
C VAL A 240 -22.22 13.25 26.28
N VAL A 241 -21.46 14.01 27.10
CA VAL A 241 -20.15 14.53 26.70
C VAL A 241 -19.13 13.39 26.54
N GLU A 242 -19.15 12.43 27.47
CA GLU A 242 -18.31 11.22 27.34
C GLU A 242 -18.73 10.40 26.12
N ALA A 243 -20.03 10.29 25.83
CA ALA A 243 -20.53 9.58 24.64
C ALA A 243 -20.06 10.21 23.34
N ILE A 244 -20.00 11.57 23.24
CA ILE A 244 -19.46 12.30 22.10
C ILE A 244 -17.99 11.93 21.89
N ILE A 245 -17.18 11.99 22.96
CA ILE A 245 -15.74 11.67 22.90
C ILE A 245 -15.52 10.20 22.52
N ARG A 246 -16.26 9.28 23.12
CA ARG A 246 -16.19 7.84 22.78
C ARG A 246 -16.55 7.59 21.31
N LYS A 247 -17.56 8.28 20.78
CA LYS A 247 -17.94 8.18 19.38
C LYS A 247 -16.84 8.71 18.46
N LEU A 248 -16.18 9.79 18.79
CA LEU A 248 -15.00 10.29 18.06
C LEU A 248 -13.86 9.24 18.06
N MET A 249 -13.63 8.58 19.19
CA MET A 249 -12.58 7.57 19.37
C MET A 249 -13.00 6.15 18.96
N ALA A 250 -14.14 5.96 18.28
CA ALA A 250 -14.53 4.67 17.73
C ALA A 250 -13.44 4.12 16.81
N LYS A 251 -13.21 2.79 16.89
CA LYS A 251 -12.07 2.16 16.18
C LYS A 251 -12.26 2.19 14.68
N THR A 252 -13.48 1.96 14.20
CA THR A 252 -13.81 2.02 12.78
C THR A 252 -14.30 3.44 12.39
N PRO A 253 -13.81 4.03 11.29
CA PRO A 253 -14.24 5.37 10.85
C PRO A 253 -15.75 5.48 10.62
N GLU A 254 -16.38 4.37 10.22
CA GLU A 254 -17.83 4.31 9.97
C GLU A 254 -18.68 4.48 11.24
N GLU A 255 -18.13 4.18 12.42
CA GLU A 255 -18.82 4.34 13.72
C GLU A 255 -18.61 5.73 14.32
N ARG A 256 -17.66 6.50 13.82
CA ARG A 256 -17.42 7.90 14.25
C ARG A 256 -18.50 8.84 13.71
N TYR A 257 -18.42 10.11 14.04
CA TYR A 257 -19.14 11.14 13.32
C TYR A 257 -18.74 11.15 11.85
N GLN A 258 -19.70 11.44 10.98
CA GLN A 258 -19.51 11.52 9.53
C GLN A 258 -19.31 12.97 9.03
N SER A 259 -19.52 13.95 9.91
CA SER A 259 -19.30 15.38 9.60
C SER A 259 -18.81 16.15 10.83
N ALA A 260 -17.98 17.15 10.61
CA ALA A 260 -17.61 18.09 11.65
C ALA A 260 -18.82 18.90 12.14
N TYR A 261 -19.80 19.17 11.26
CA TYR A 261 -21.04 19.82 11.62
C TYR A 261 -21.80 19.03 12.70
N GLY A 262 -21.93 17.69 12.57
CA GLY A 262 -22.59 16.85 13.57
C GLY A 262 -21.92 16.91 14.95
N ILE A 263 -20.58 16.90 14.97
CA ILE A 263 -19.79 17.06 16.21
C ILE A 263 -20.07 18.42 16.85
N ARG A 264 -20.01 19.48 16.05
CA ARG A 264 -20.22 20.85 16.52
C ARG A 264 -21.64 21.04 17.09
N ALA A 265 -22.64 20.54 16.39
CA ALA A 265 -24.04 20.66 16.81
C ALA A 265 -24.30 20.03 18.18
N ASP A 266 -23.75 18.84 18.43
CA ASP A 266 -23.90 18.15 19.73
C ASP A 266 -23.15 18.89 20.86
N LEU A 267 -21.96 19.42 20.58
CA LEU A 267 -21.20 20.20 21.56
C LEU A 267 -21.83 21.56 21.86
N GLU A 268 -22.39 22.25 20.85
CA GLU A 268 -23.13 23.50 21.01
C GLU A 268 -24.42 23.26 21.81
N GLU A 269 -25.12 22.14 21.61
CA GLU A 269 -26.26 21.77 22.41
C GLU A 269 -25.91 21.53 23.88
N CYS A 270 -24.78 20.85 24.16
CA CYS A 270 -24.25 20.68 25.52
C CYS A 270 -23.97 22.06 26.18
N LEU A 271 -23.30 22.97 25.45
CA LEU A 271 -22.99 24.30 25.93
C LEU A 271 -24.28 25.09 26.20
N ARG A 272 -25.22 25.08 25.27
CA ARG A 272 -26.52 25.76 25.40
C ARG A 272 -27.31 25.32 26.64
N GLN A 273 -27.35 24.00 26.87
CA GLN A 273 -28.04 23.44 28.07
C GLN A 273 -27.33 23.89 29.34
N LEU A 274 -25.99 23.81 29.37
CA LEU A 274 -25.21 24.23 30.54
C LEU A 274 -25.39 25.72 30.86
N GLU A 275 -25.48 26.59 29.82
CA GLU A 275 -25.71 28.02 30.01
C GLU A 275 -27.14 28.36 30.43
N THR A 276 -28.13 27.63 29.92
CA THR A 276 -29.56 27.95 30.16
C THR A 276 -30.08 27.32 31.44
N THR A 277 -29.69 26.08 31.74
CA THR A 277 -30.27 25.29 32.88
C THR A 277 -29.22 24.96 33.95
N GLY A 278 -27.94 25.20 33.70
CA GLY A 278 -26.85 24.80 34.61
C GLY A 278 -26.59 23.29 34.63
N LYS A 279 -27.32 22.51 33.81
CA LYS A 279 -27.22 21.04 33.74
C LYS A 279 -27.32 20.59 32.29
N ILE A 280 -26.59 19.51 31.95
CA ILE A 280 -26.66 18.87 30.63
C ILE A 280 -27.44 17.55 30.83
N GLU A 281 -28.59 17.46 30.18
CA GLU A 281 -29.42 16.25 30.14
C GLU A 281 -28.97 15.35 28.98
N ASP A 282 -29.21 14.06 29.11
CA ASP A 282 -28.91 13.10 28.07
C ASP A 282 -29.82 13.29 26.85
N PHE A 283 -29.21 13.35 25.67
CA PHE A 283 -29.89 13.40 24.38
C PHE A 283 -29.25 12.44 23.38
N VAL A 284 -29.99 12.12 22.31
CA VAL A 284 -29.44 11.25 21.25
C VAL A 284 -28.45 12.05 20.44
N ILE A 285 -27.15 11.67 20.54
CA ILE A 285 -26.07 12.29 19.79
C ILE A 285 -26.11 11.94 18.29
N ALA A 286 -25.40 12.75 17.47
CA ALA A 286 -25.30 12.59 16.02
C ALA A 286 -26.62 12.69 15.24
N ARG A 287 -27.66 13.34 15.82
CA ARG A 287 -28.94 13.60 15.11
C ARG A 287 -28.74 14.46 13.87
N GLN A 288 -27.79 15.39 13.90
CA GLN A 288 -27.50 16.32 12.80
C GLN A 288 -26.27 15.94 12.03
N ASP A 289 -25.78 14.71 12.21
CA ASP A 289 -24.60 14.19 11.54
C ASP A 289 -24.95 13.69 10.14
N LEU A 290 -24.88 14.60 9.16
CA LEU A 290 -25.21 14.33 7.77
C LEU A 290 -23.93 14.16 6.96
N ALA A 291 -23.73 13.01 6.34
CA ALA A 291 -22.69 12.81 5.35
C ALA A 291 -23.07 13.53 4.05
N ASN A 292 -22.58 14.76 3.86
CA ASN A 292 -22.71 15.50 2.61
C ASN A 292 -21.63 15.12 1.58
N GLN A 293 -20.66 14.32 1.99
CA GLN A 293 -19.61 13.80 1.12
C GLN A 293 -19.93 12.37 0.69
N PHE A 294 -19.87 12.13 -0.63
CA PHE A 294 -20.05 10.81 -1.18
C PHE A 294 -18.85 9.91 -0.81
N GLN A 295 -19.10 8.93 0.04
CA GLN A 295 -18.05 8.03 0.53
C GLN A 295 -18.58 6.61 0.71
N ILE A 296 -18.06 5.68 -0.13
CA ILE A 296 -18.42 4.27 -0.03
C ILE A 296 -17.65 3.65 1.16
N PRO A 297 -18.34 3.04 2.13
CA PRO A 297 -17.70 2.37 3.27
C PRO A 297 -16.81 1.22 2.80
N GLN A 298 -15.70 1.01 3.52
CA GLN A 298 -14.77 -0.09 3.25
C GLN A 298 -15.04 -1.35 4.08
N LYS A 299 -16.15 -1.37 4.78
CA LYS A 299 -16.66 -2.51 5.53
C LYS A 299 -16.98 -3.68 4.60
N LEU A 300 -16.71 -4.88 5.04
CA LEU A 300 -17.12 -6.11 4.36
C LEU A 300 -18.58 -6.44 4.71
N TYR A 301 -19.43 -6.52 3.71
CA TYR A 301 -20.85 -6.83 3.86
C TYR A 301 -21.10 -8.31 3.60
N GLY A 302 -21.78 -9.00 4.55
CA GLY A 302 -22.18 -10.40 4.44
C GLY A 302 -20.99 -11.36 4.29
N ARG A 303 -19.90 -11.11 5.04
CA ARG A 303 -18.68 -11.93 5.04
C ARG A 303 -18.30 -12.42 6.45
N GLU A 304 -19.21 -12.34 7.39
CA GLU A 304 -18.97 -12.64 8.80
C GLU A 304 -18.47 -14.09 8.99
N ALA A 305 -19.06 -15.05 8.26
CA ALA A 305 -18.68 -16.46 8.33
C ALA A 305 -17.29 -16.71 7.72
N GLU A 306 -17.00 -16.07 6.59
CA GLU A 306 -15.70 -16.17 5.91
C GLU A 306 -14.58 -15.55 6.76
N ILE A 307 -14.84 -14.39 7.39
CA ILE A 307 -13.93 -13.75 8.34
C ILE A 307 -13.68 -14.67 9.54
N ALA A 308 -14.74 -15.22 10.16
CA ALA A 308 -14.61 -16.13 11.29
C ALA A 308 -13.78 -17.37 10.94
N THR A 309 -13.95 -17.94 9.74
CA THR A 309 -13.15 -19.07 9.25
C THR A 309 -11.67 -18.71 9.15
N LEU A 310 -11.35 -17.56 8.54
CA LEU A 310 -9.98 -17.07 8.41
C LEU A 310 -9.32 -16.86 9.77
N LEU A 311 -10.00 -16.17 10.68
CA LEU A 311 -9.47 -15.85 12.01
C LEU A 311 -9.30 -17.10 12.88
N THR A 312 -10.21 -18.07 12.78
CA THR A 312 -10.11 -19.34 13.51
C THR A 312 -8.91 -20.15 13.05
N ALA A 313 -8.64 -20.22 11.74
CA ALA A 313 -7.45 -20.86 11.19
C ALA A 313 -6.15 -20.19 11.69
N PHE A 314 -6.10 -18.87 11.65
CA PHE A 314 -4.95 -18.14 12.20
C PHE A 314 -4.74 -18.39 13.70
N GLN A 315 -5.82 -18.44 14.49
CA GLN A 315 -5.72 -18.70 15.92
C GLN A 315 -5.11 -20.09 16.20
N ARG A 316 -5.47 -21.13 15.41
CA ARG A 316 -4.86 -22.48 15.56
C ARG A 316 -3.36 -22.43 15.30
N VAL A 317 -2.92 -21.75 14.23
CA VAL A 317 -1.49 -21.58 13.90
C VAL A 317 -0.75 -20.78 14.98
N ALA A 318 -1.37 -19.75 15.54
CA ALA A 318 -0.75 -18.86 16.52
C ALA A 318 -0.83 -19.37 17.97
N THR A 319 -1.44 -20.53 18.23
CA THR A 319 -1.59 -21.09 19.59
C THR A 319 -0.43 -22.01 19.92
N VAL A 320 0.10 -21.91 21.14
CA VAL A 320 1.18 -22.77 21.66
C VAL A 320 0.57 -24.07 22.20
N ASP A 321 0.28 -25.03 21.35
CA ASP A 321 -0.15 -26.38 21.76
C ASP A 321 0.84 -27.41 21.23
N LYS A 322 1.48 -28.17 22.11
CA LYS A 322 2.56 -29.12 21.79
C LYS A 322 2.13 -30.31 20.92
N ASN A 323 0.82 -30.53 20.73
CA ASN A 323 0.28 -31.71 20.07
C ASN A 323 -0.37 -31.45 18.70
N SER A 324 -0.35 -30.21 18.18
CA SER A 324 -0.93 -29.85 16.88
C SER A 324 0.11 -29.32 15.90
N SER A 325 -0.08 -29.56 14.60
CA SER A 325 0.70 -28.88 13.56
C SER A 325 0.36 -27.40 13.57
N HIS A 326 1.36 -26.54 13.65
CA HIS A 326 1.23 -25.09 13.67
C HIS A 326 1.39 -24.46 12.27
N THR A 327 1.20 -25.27 11.22
CA THR A 327 1.28 -24.80 9.82
C THR A 327 0.01 -25.16 9.07
N GLU A 328 -0.68 -24.16 8.52
CA GLU A 328 -1.90 -24.35 7.73
C GLU A 328 -1.87 -23.52 6.44
N LEU A 329 -2.60 -24.03 5.44
CA LEU A 329 -2.88 -23.32 4.17
C LEU A 329 -4.34 -22.85 4.17
N MET A 330 -4.54 -21.55 3.86
CA MET A 330 -5.86 -20.98 3.59
C MET A 330 -5.97 -20.61 2.12
N LEU A 331 -6.98 -21.07 1.42
CA LEU A 331 -7.28 -20.72 0.05
C LEU A 331 -8.51 -19.81 -0.01
N VAL A 332 -8.35 -18.60 -0.53
CA VAL A 332 -9.45 -17.65 -0.74
C VAL A 332 -9.76 -17.59 -2.24
N THR A 333 -10.92 -18.11 -2.63
CA THR A 333 -11.29 -18.25 -4.03
C THR A 333 -12.50 -17.41 -4.42
N GLY A 334 -12.65 -17.11 -5.68
CA GLY A 334 -13.77 -16.34 -6.22
C GLY A 334 -13.39 -15.56 -7.46
N TYR A 335 -14.39 -15.05 -8.15
CA TYR A 335 -14.17 -14.24 -9.35
C TYR A 335 -13.39 -12.96 -9.06
N SER A 336 -12.92 -12.28 -10.12
CA SER A 336 -12.28 -10.98 -9.99
C SER A 336 -13.23 -9.95 -9.37
N GLY A 337 -12.74 -9.11 -8.46
CA GLY A 337 -13.54 -8.06 -7.83
C GLY A 337 -14.41 -8.50 -6.64
N MET A 338 -14.33 -9.77 -6.20
CA MET A 338 -15.13 -10.29 -5.07
C MET A 338 -14.62 -9.88 -3.69
N GLY A 339 -13.48 -9.19 -3.60
CA GLY A 339 -12.93 -8.75 -2.33
C GLY A 339 -12.00 -9.75 -1.64
N LYS A 340 -11.34 -10.68 -2.39
CA LYS A 340 -10.39 -11.66 -1.82
C LYS A 340 -9.29 -11.01 -0.98
N THR A 341 -8.58 -10.06 -1.56
CA THR A 341 -7.51 -9.33 -0.88
C THR A 341 -8.02 -8.52 0.31
N THR A 342 -9.24 -7.97 0.22
CA THR A 342 -9.88 -7.23 1.31
C THR A 342 -10.22 -8.15 2.48
N LEU A 343 -10.73 -9.36 2.22
CA LEU A 343 -11.00 -10.34 3.25
C LEU A 343 -9.72 -10.73 4.00
N VAL A 344 -8.64 -11.02 3.28
CA VAL A 344 -7.37 -11.43 3.90
C VAL A 344 -6.80 -10.35 4.82
N ARG A 345 -6.99 -9.08 4.50
CA ARG A 345 -6.53 -7.97 5.34
C ARG A 345 -7.20 -7.88 6.71
N GLU A 346 -8.35 -8.54 6.92
CA GLU A 346 -8.98 -8.60 8.25
C GLU A 346 -8.10 -9.29 9.30
N ILE A 347 -7.05 -10.04 8.88
CA ILE A 347 -6.06 -10.64 9.78
C ILE A 347 -5.07 -9.63 10.39
N TYR A 348 -5.03 -8.39 9.90
CA TYR A 348 -4.04 -7.39 10.36
C TYR A 348 -4.13 -7.10 11.85
N GLN A 349 -5.34 -6.97 12.39
CA GLN A 349 -5.53 -6.73 13.80
C GLN A 349 -5.08 -7.93 14.65
N PRO A 350 -5.56 -9.18 14.45
CA PRO A 350 -5.12 -10.34 15.25
C PRO A 350 -3.61 -10.62 15.18
N ILE A 351 -3.00 -10.43 14.01
CA ILE A 351 -1.54 -10.64 13.88
C ILE A 351 -0.74 -9.58 14.63
N THR A 352 -1.26 -8.33 14.69
CA THR A 352 -0.63 -7.27 15.48
C THR A 352 -0.70 -7.57 16.98
N GLU A 353 -1.82 -8.11 17.47
CA GLU A 353 -1.97 -8.57 18.84
C GLU A 353 -0.95 -9.64 19.23
N LYS A 354 -0.61 -10.53 18.29
CA LYS A 354 0.38 -11.59 18.46
C LYS A 354 1.82 -11.15 18.13
N ARG A 355 2.07 -9.87 17.84
CA ARG A 355 3.37 -9.33 17.37
C ARG A 355 3.94 -10.11 16.18
N GLY A 356 3.07 -10.73 15.37
CA GLY A 356 3.45 -11.52 14.21
C GLY A 356 3.81 -10.68 13.00
N PHE A 357 4.37 -11.34 11.98
CA PHE A 357 4.67 -10.72 10.70
C PHE A 357 3.58 -11.04 9.67
N PHE A 358 3.12 -10.02 8.96
CA PHE A 358 2.32 -10.17 7.75
C PHE A 358 3.10 -9.67 6.54
N ILE A 359 3.28 -10.54 5.57
CA ILE A 359 3.91 -10.19 4.30
C ILE A 359 3.02 -10.62 3.14
N SER A 360 3.05 -9.86 2.05
CA SER A 360 2.24 -10.16 0.89
C SER A 360 3.00 -10.00 -0.40
N GLY A 361 2.73 -10.88 -1.35
CA GLY A 361 3.20 -10.81 -2.72
C GLY A 361 2.06 -11.11 -3.68
N LYS A 362 2.12 -10.50 -4.87
CA LYS A 362 1.10 -10.67 -5.89
C LYS A 362 1.73 -11.16 -7.19
N PHE A 363 1.18 -12.22 -7.76
CA PHE A 363 1.55 -12.65 -9.10
C PHE A 363 0.88 -11.77 -10.16
N ASP A 364 1.62 -11.46 -11.23
CA ASP A 364 1.14 -10.63 -12.34
C ASP A 364 1.02 -11.49 -13.60
N GLN A 365 -0.08 -11.33 -14.33
CA GLN A 365 -0.31 -12.06 -15.59
C GLN A 365 0.74 -11.77 -16.67
N PHE A 366 1.38 -10.60 -16.62
CA PHE A 366 2.40 -10.17 -17.58
C PHE A 366 3.83 -10.53 -17.15
N GLN A 367 4.02 -11.02 -15.91
CA GLN A 367 5.32 -11.35 -15.32
C GLN A 367 5.43 -12.83 -14.89
N ARG A 368 4.65 -13.72 -15.51
CA ARG A 368 4.60 -15.15 -15.15
C ARG A 368 5.94 -15.89 -15.27
N ASP A 369 6.88 -15.32 -16.00
CA ASP A 369 8.17 -15.95 -16.31
C ASP A 369 9.28 -15.49 -15.36
N ILE A 370 9.03 -14.48 -14.52
CA ILE A 370 10.00 -14.03 -13.51
C ILE A 370 9.92 -14.98 -12.32
N PRO A 371 10.98 -15.79 -12.06
CA PRO A 371 10.94 -16.76 -10.98
C PRO A 371 10.79 -16.09 -9.63
N TYR A 372 9.91 -16.63 -8.79
CA TYR A 372 9.67 -16.20 -7.40
C TYR A 372 9.24 -14.74 -7.24
N ALA A 373 8.80 -14.03 -8.28
CA ALA A 373 8.55 -12.59 -8.23
C ALA A 373 7.68 -12.16 -7.04
N ALA A 374 6.54 -12.82 -6.82
CA ALA A 374 5.64 -12.52 -5.71
C ALA A 374 6.25 -12.89 -4.34
N VAL A 375 6.96 -14.00 -4.26
CA VAL A 375 7.62 -14.47 -3.02
C VAL A 375 8.75 -13.52 -2.63
N ILE A 376 9.60 -13.14 -3.59
CA ILE A 376 10.70 -12.17 -3.39
C ILE A 376 10.13 -10.82 -2.93
N SER A 377 9.06 -10.35 -3.57
CA SER A 377 8.39 -9.12 -3.16
C SER A 377 7.90 -9.19 -1.71
N ALA A 378 7.23 -10.29 -1.31
CA ALA A 378 6.78 -10.50 0.06
C ALA A 378 7.95 -10.49 1.06
N LEU A 379 9.03 -11.21 0.77
CA LEU A 379 10.20 -11.30 1.65
C LEU A 379 11.01 -10.00 1.68
N THR A 380 11.05 -9.24 0.58
CA THR A 380 11.63 -7.89 0.56
C THR A 380 10.85 -6.95 1.50
N HIS A 381 9.52 -7.05 1.55
CA HIS A 381 8.72 -6.31 2.53
C HIS A 381 9.07 -6.71 3.97
N LEU A 382 9.33 -8.00 4.24
CA LEU A 382 9.77 -8.46 5.56
C LEU A 382 11.11 -7.81 5.96
N VAL A 383 12.09 -7.85 5.05
CA VAL A 383 13.40 -7.22 5.28
C VAL A 383 13.26 -5.72 5.54
N LYS A 384 12.40 -5.01 4.80
CA LYS A 384 12.10 -3.58 5.04
C LYS A 384 11.45 -3.34 6.40
N GLN A 385 10.56 -4.23 6.87
CA GLN A 385 9.98 -4.12 8.21
C GLN A 385 11.06 -4.26 9.29
N LEU A 386 12.00 -5.20 9.13
CA LEU A 386 13.11 -5.38 10.06
C LEU A 386 14.07 -4.19 10.08
N LEU A 387 14.36 -3.58 8.94
CA LEU A 387 15.21 -2.38 8.86
C LEU A 387 14.63 -1.17 9.60
N GLY A 388 13.32 -1.15 9.83
CA GLY A 388 12.65 -0.13 10.67
C GLY A 388 12.71 -0.40 12.17
N GLU A 389 13.26 -1.55 12.63
CA GLU A 389 13.39 -1.89 14.04
C GLU A 389 14.48 -1.07 14.74
N SER A 390 14.44 -1.05 16.07
CA SER A 390 15.50 -0.42 16.87
C SER A 390 16.85 -1.13 16.66
N GLN A 391 17.95 -0.41 16.82
CA GLN A 391 19.29 -0.97 16.63
C GLN A 391 19.55 -2.24 17.46
N PRO A 392 19.13 -2.36 18.76
CA PRO A 392 19.28 -3.60 19.51
C PRO A 392 18.50 -4.78 18.90
N GLN A 393 17.26 -4.54 18.43
CA GLN A 393 16.44 -5.57 17.81
C GLN A 393 17.01 -6.00 16.45
N LEU A 394 17.50 -5.05 15.65
CA LEU A 394 18.16 -5.34 14.38
C LEU A 394 19.41 -6.20 14.57
N GLN A 395 20.19 -5.98 15.63
CA GLN A 395 21.34 -6.82 15.97
C GLN A 395 20.92 -8.25 16.37
N LEU A 396 19.83 -8.41 17.09
CA LEU A 396 19.26 -9.74 17.41
C LEU A 396 18.85 -10.48 16.13
N TRP A 397 18.15 -9.81 15.21
CA TRP A 397 17.79 -10.41 13.92
C TRP A 397 19.00 -10.77 13.09
N ARG A 398 20.02 -9.90 13.05
CA ARG A 398 21.29 -10.20 12.38
C ARG A 398 21.92 -11.48 12.92
N GLN A 399 21.98 -11.64 14.24
CA GLN A 399 22.56 -12.83 14.87
C GLN A 399 21.76 -14.09 14.54
N LYS A 400 20.42 -14.05 14.63
CA LYS A 400 19.53 -15.17 14.29
C LYS A 400 19.72 -15.58 12.83
N LEU A 401 19.72 -14.61 11.90
CA LEU A 401 19.88 -14.85 10.47
C LEU A 401 21.25 -15.48 10.15
N LEU A 402 22.35 -14.90 10.66
CA LEU A 402 23.68 -15.43 10.42
C LEU A 402 23.87 -16.84 11.00
N LYS A 403 23.27 -17.11 12.18
CA LYS A 403 23.30 -18.45 12.78
C LYS A 403 22.56 -19.48 11.93
N SER A 404 21.42 -19.10 11.35
CA SER A 404 20.57 -20.02 10.56
C SER A 404 21.12 -20.26 9.15
N LEU A 405 21.65 -19.22 8.50
CA LEU A 405 22.12 -19.26 7.11
C LEU A 405 23.57 -19.74 6.99
N GLY A 406 24.39 -19.49 8.02
CA GLY A 406 25.81 -19.86 8.04
C GLY A 406 26.58 -19.36 6.83
N ALA A 407 27.49 -20.18 6.31
CA ALA A 407 28.32 -19.87 5.15
C ALA A 407 27.56 -19.76 3.81
N ASN A 408 26.26 -20.07 3.79
CA ASN A 408 25.44 -20.04 2.59
C ASN A 408 24.55 -18.78 2.48
N ALA A 409 24.73 -17.80 3.36
CA ALA A 409 23.91 -16.59 3.41
C ALA A 409 23.88 -15.80 2.08
N ARG A 410 24.96 -15.87 1.29
CA ARG A 410 25.07 -15.28 -0.04
C ARG A 410 23.96 -15.76 -1.00
N VAL A 411 23.52 -17.01 -0.89
CA VAL A 411 22.46 -17.58 -1.73
C VAL A 411 21.14 -16.79 -1.59
N ILE A 412 20.80 -16.32 -0.38
CA ILE A 412 19.60 -15.51 -0.16
C ILE A 412 19.83 -14.05 -0.58
N ILE A 413 21.04 -13.50 -0.38
CA ILE A 413 21.36 -12.14 -0.85
C ILE A 413 21.22 -12.04 -2.38
N ASP A 414 21.61 -13.06 -3.13
CA ASP A 414 21.48 -13.10 -4.59
C ASP A 414 20.01 -13.05 -5.06
N VAL A 415 19.06 -13.45 -4.19
CA VAL A 415 17.63 -13.42 -4.45
C VAL A 415 16.96 -12.19 -3.80
N ILE A 416 17.39 -11.79 -2.61
CA ILE A 416 16.88 -10.67 -1.82
C ILE A 416 18.07 -9.75 -1.45
N PRO A 417 18.51 -8.86 -2.36
CA PRO A 417 19.71 -8.05 -2.13
C PRO A 417 19.63 -7.16 -0.88
N GLN A 418 18.44 -6.70 -0.51
CA GLN A 418 18.21 -5.85 0.66
C GLN A 418 18.61 -6.53 1.99
N LEU A 419 18.70 -7.86 2.02
CA LEU A 419 19.14 -8.60 3.20
C LEU A 419 20.59 -8.26 3.59
N GLU A 420 21.42 -7.88 2.61
CA GLU A 420 22.79 -7.45 2.84
C GLU A 420 22.88 -6.23 3.76
N LEU A 421 21.88 -5.36 3.78
CA LEU A 421 21.80 -4.22 4.69
C LEU A 421 21.67 -4.65 6.18
N ILE A 422 21.15 -5.86 6.44
CA ILE A 422 21.02 -6.41 7.79
C ILE A 422 22.23 -7.22 8.18
N ILE A 423 22.62 -8.21 7.35
CA ILE A 423 23.65 -9.19 7.70
C ILE A 423 25.06 -8.80 7.23
N GLY A 424 25.19 -7.74 6.45
CA GLY A 424 26.43 -7.30 5.81
C GLY A 424 26.82 -8.17 4.60
N PRO A 425 27.88 -7.77 3.87
CA PRO A 425 28.36 -8.51 2.72
C PRO A 425 28.82 -9.92 3.15
N GLN A 426 28.48 -10.93 2.33
CA GLN A 426 28.79 -12.32 2.59
C GLN A 426 29.71 -12.88 1.48
N PRO A 427 30.62 -13.80 1.81
CA PRO A 427 31.54 -14.41 0.83
C PRO A 427 30.76 -15.19 -0.23
N GLU A 428 31.33 -15.27 -1.42
CA GLU A 428 30.79 -16.12 -2.48
C GLU A 428 30.75 -17.58 -2.05
N VAL A 429 29.70 -18.28 -2.46
CA VAL A 429 29.55 -19.71 -2.15
C VAL A 429 30.27 -20.57 -3.17
N LEU A 430 30.82 -21.71 -2.72
CA LEU A 430 31.44 -22.68 -3.58
C LEU A 430 30.50 -23.14 -4.71
N GLN A 431 31.01 -23.20 -5.92
CA GLN A 431 30.27 -23.77 -7.03
C GLN A 431 30.11 -25.28 -6.83
N LEU A 432 28.88 -25.74 -6.85
CA LEU A 432 28.53 -27.16 -6.71
C LEU A 432 27.93 -27.66 -8.03
N GLY A 433 27.87 -28.96 -8.19
CA GLY A 433 27.07 -29.55 -9.26
C GLY A 433 25.61 -29.19 -9.14
N ALA A 434 24.87 -29.25 -10.24
CA ALA A 434 23.51 -28.69 -10.36
C ALA A 434 22.52 -29.18 -9.27
N ILE A 435 22.46 -30.49 -8.99
CA ILE A 435 21.59 -31.08 -7.96
C ILE A 435 21.97 -30.58 -6.55
N ALA A 436 23.26 -30.52 -6.25
CA ALA A 436 23.76 -30.06 -4.96
C ALA A 436 23.47 -28.55 -4.76
N THR A 437 23.53 -27.75 -5.83
CA THR A 437 23.16 -26.33 -5.83
C THR A 437 21.65 -26.17 -5.54
N GLN A 438 20.80 -27.00 -6.15
CA GLN A 438 19.37 -27.02 -5.89
C GLN A 438 19.06 -27.38 -4.43
N ASN A 439 19.66 -28.44 -3.92
CA ASN A 439 19.46 -28.86 -2.53
C ASN A 439 19.93 -27.79 -1.54
N ARG A 440 21.05 -27.13 -1.82
CA ARG A 440 21.55 -26.00 -1.05
C ARG A 440 20.56 -24.83 -1.05
N PHE A 441 20.06 -24.44 -2.22
CA PHE A 441 19.06 -23.38 -2.33
C PHE A 441 17.82 -23.69 -1.50
N ASN A 442 17.26 -24.88 -1.64
CA ASN A 442 16.09 -25.34 -0.91
C ASN A 442 16.29 -25.31 0.61
N LEU A 443 17.43 -25.83 1.08
CA LEU A 443 17.78 -25.86 2.50
C LEU A 443 17.93 -24.44 3.08
N VAL A 444 18.66 -23.57 2.38
CA VAL A 444 18.95 -22.22 2.83
C VAL A 444 17.66 -21.39 2.87
N PHE A 445 16.79 -21.55 1.87
CA PHE A 445 15.53 -20.85 1.79
C PHE A 445 14.55 -21.27 2.91
N LYS A 446 14.45 -22.58 3.20
CA LYS A 446 13.68 -23.08 4.35
C LYS A 446 14.20 -22.50 5.66
N ASN A 447 15.51 -22.58 5.87
CA ASN A 447 16.13 -22.04 7.07
C ASN A 447 15.92 -20.54 7.23
N PHE A 448 15.93 -19.79 6.12
CA PHE A 448 15.63 -18.36 6.12
C PHE A 448 14.21 -18.07 6.62
N ILE A 449 13.20 -18.74 6.07
CA ILE A 449 11.79 -18.53 6.50
C ILE A 449 11.59 -18.95 7.95
N ARG A 450 12.17 -20.08 8.36
CA ARG A 450 12.04 -20.63 9.73
C ARG A 450 12.51 -19.65 10.80
N VAL A 451 13.48 -18.75 10.50
CA VAL A 451 13.95 -17.72 11.45
C VAL A 451 12.81 -16.84 11.93
N PHE A 452 11.79 -16.61 11.09
CA PHE A 452 10.67 -15.71 11.37
C PHE A 452 9.42 -16.41 11.91
N CYS A 453 9.44 -17.74 11.96
CA CYS A 453 8.32 -18.56 12.43
C CYS A 453 8.55 -18.97 13.89
N SER A 454 7.88 -18.31 14.81
CA SER A 454 7.98 -18.64 16.24
C SER A 454 6.66 -18.35 16.98
N PRO A 455 6.44 -18.92 18.16
CA PRO A 455 5.24 -18.63 18.95
C PRO A 455 5.11 -17.16 19.33
N GLU A 456 6.23 -16.46 19.51
CA GLU A 456 6.26 -15.02 19.81
C GLU A 456 5.97 -14.16 18.58
N HIS A 457 6.25 -14.70 17.38
CA HIS A 457 6.13 -13.99 16.10
C HIS A 457 5.62 -14.94 15.02
N PRO A 458 4.32 -15.30 14.99
CA PRO A 458 3.78 -16.11 13.91
C PRO A 458 3.92 -15.37 12.57
N LEU A 459 4.28 -16.11 11.50
CA LEU A 459 4.44 -15.57 10.17
C LEU A 459 3.22 -15.86 9.31
N VAL A 460 2.63 -14.81 8.75
CA VAL A 460 1.58 -14.93 7.73
C VAL A 460 2.14 -14.48 6.39
N ILE A 461 2.08 -15.36 5.39
CA ILE A 461 2.46 -15.07 4.00
C ILE A 461 1.19 -15.09 3.16
N PHE A 462 0.84 -13.96 2.55
CA PHE A 462 -0.25 -13.86 1.61
C PHE A 462 0.25 -13.80 0.17
N LEU A 463 -0.12 -14.78 -0.64
CA LEU A 463 0.21 -14.85 -2.07
C LEU A 463 -1.06 -14.68 -2.90
N ASP A 464 -1.20 -13.53 -3.53
CA ASP A 464 -2.38 -13.16 -4.31
C ASP A 464 -2.24 -13.59 -5.78
N ASP A 465 -3.36 -13.97 -6.40
CA ASP A 465 -3.48 -14.37 -7.81
C ASP A 465 -2.60 -15.59 -8.18
N LEU A 466 -2.63 -16.68 -7.38
CA LEU A 466 -1.89 -17.93 -7.59
C LEU A 466 -2.13 -18.60 -8.96
N GLN A 467 -3.23 -18.26 -9.67
CA GLN A 467 -3.45 -18.75 -11.04
C GLN A 467 -2.35 -18.26 -12.01
N TRP A 468 -1.56 -17.28 -11.64
CA TRP A 468 -0.44 -16.75 -12.44
C TRP A 468 0.94 -17.11 -11.86
N ALA A 469 0.96 -17.96 -10.83
CA ALA A 469 2.21 -18.37 -10.19
C ALA A 469 3.09 -19.16 -11.16
N ASP A 470 4.37 -18.85 -11.13
CA ASP A 470 5.39 -19.63 -11.82
C ASP A 470 5.64 -20.98 -11.12
N LEU A 471 6.11 -21.96 -11.89
CA LEU A 471 6.30 -23.33 -11.37
C LEU A 471 7.32 -23.38 -10.22
N ALA A 472 8.35 -22.53 -10.24
CA ALA A 472 9.36 -22.50 -9.18
C ALA A 472 8.78 -21.99 -7.86
N SER A 473 7.90 -20.97 -7.91
CA SER A 473 7.15 -20.50 -6.76
C SER A 473 6.24 -21.58 -6.18
N LEU A 474 5.53 -22.34 -7.02
CA LEU A 474 4.68 -23.45 -6.58
C LEU A 474 5.49 -24.56 -5.91
N GLN A 475 6.63 -24.93 -6.49
CA GLN A 475 7.56 -25.91 -5.89
C GLN A 475 8.13 -25.43 -4.55
N LEU A 476 8.39 -24.13 -4.43
CA LEU A 476 8.85 -23.54 -3.18
C LEU A 476 7.77 -23.57 -2.10
N ILE A 477 6.52 -23.29 -2.45
CA ILE A 477 5.35 -23.43 -1.55
C ILE A 477 5.24 -24.89 -1.07
N GLU A 478 5.32 -25.85 -1.98
CA GLU A 478 5.32 -27.29 -1.66
C GLU A 478 6.46 -27.64 -0.68
N LEU A 479 7.67 -27.17 -0.95
CA LEU A 479 8.84 -27.40 -0.12
C LEU A 479 8.70 -26.85 1.31
N ILE A 480 8.14 -25.64 1.46
CA ILE A 480 7.98 -24.97 2.75
C ILE A 480 6.87 -25.62 3.55
N MET A 481 5.72 -25.88 2.91
CA MET A 481 4.55 -26.44 3.59
C MET A 481 4.72 -27.88 4.02
N LEU A 482 5.48 -28.70 3.25
CA LEU A 482 5.76 -30.10 3.60
C LEU A 482 6.97 -30.27 4.54
N ASP A 483 7.56 -29.19 5.02
CA ASP A 483 8.66 -29.23 5.98
C ASP A 483 8.14 -29.53 7.39
N GLY A 484 8.37 -30.73 7.90
CA GLY A 484 7.89 -31.18 9.22
C GLY A 484 8.42 -30.40 10.43
N ASP A 485 9.45 -29.56 10.23
CA ASP A 485 9.99 -28.67 11.26
C ASP A 485 9.51 -27.21 11.11
N MET A 486 8.59 -26.94 10.18
CA MET A 486 8.03 -25.60 9.96
C MET A 486 6.77 -25.42 10.81
N ASP A 487 6.87 -24.62 11.87
CA ASP A 487 5.76 -24.27 12.75
C ASP A 487 5.45 -22.79 12.69
N TYR A 488 4.26 -22.39 13.17
CA TYR A 488 3.81 -20.99 13.26
C TYR A 488 3.81 -20.24 11.93
N LEU A 489 3.57 -20.99 10.83
CA LEU A 489 3.43 -20.46 9.49
C LEU A 489 1.99 -20.57 9.01
N PHE A 490 1.38 -19.44 8.67
CA PHE A 490 0.08 -19.39 8.03
C PHE A 490 0.22 -18.89 6.59
N LEU A 491 0.11 -19.79 5.62
CA LEU A 491 0.13 -19.44 4.21
C LEU A 491 -1.28 -19.19 3.71
N ILE A 492 -1.52 -18.01 3.14
CA ILE A 492 -2.80 -17.66 2.53
C ILE A 492 -2.59 -17.52 1.03
N GLY A 493 -3.30 -18.29 0.23
CA GLY A 493 -3.29 -18.20 -1.22
C GLY A 493 -4.62 -17.69 -1.74
N SER A 494 -4.61 -16.76 -2.70
CA SER A 494 -5.83 -16.44 -3.42
C SER A 494 -5.75 -16.82 -4.89
N TYR A 495 -6.87 -17.22 -5.47
CA TYR A 495 -6.95 -17.47 -6.92
C TYR A 495 -8.36 -17.25 -7.47
N ARG A 496 -8.45 -17.15 -8.81
CA ARG A 496 -9.71 -17.03 -9.55
C ARG A 496 -10.17 -18.39 -10.00
N SER A 497 -11.30 -18.85 -9.46
CA SER A 497 -11.83 -20.20 -9.74
C SER A 497 -12.12 -20.46 -11.22
N ASN A 498 -12.44 -19.43 -12.00
CA ASN A 498 -12.70 -19.53 -13.44
C ASN A 498 -11.43 -19.58 -14.32
N GLU A 499 -10.24 -19.33 -13.76
CA GLU A 499 -8.97 -19.35 -14.49
C GLU A 499 -8.16 -20.63 -14.21
N ILE A 500 -8.64 -21.52 -13.34
CA ILE A 500 -7.98 -22.78 -12.97
C ILE A 500 -8.83 -23.97 -13.45
N ASN A 501 -8.17 -24.93 -14.10
CA ASN A 501 -8.74 -26.21 -14.50
C ASN A 501 -7.95 -27.38 -13.90
N SER A 502 -8.39 -28.63 -14.13
CA SER A 502 -7.75 -29.83 -13.60
C SER A 502 -6.29 -30.05 -14.05
N THR A 503 -5.87 -29.42 -15.15
CA THR A 503 -4.51 -29.53 -15.68
C THR A 503 -3.60 -28.38 -15.23
N HIS A 504 -4.11 -27.45 -14.42
CA HIS A 504 -3.35 -26.30 -13.97
C HIS A 504 -2.28 -26.72 -12.95
N PRO A 505 -1.03 -26.20 -13.01
CA PRO A 505 0.04 -26.59 -12.08
C PRO A 505 -0.32 -26.43 -10.60
N LEU A 506 -1.09 -25.38 -10.25
CA LEU A 506 -1.57 -25.16 -8.88
C LEU A 506 -2.39 -26.35 -8.37
N THR A 507 -3.24 -26.96 -9.20
CA THR A 507 -4.06 -28.12 -8.79
C THR A 507 -3.17 -29.29 -8.37
N ALA A 508 -2.15 -29.60 -9.16
CA ALA A 508 -1.19 -30.66 -8.83
C ALA A 508 -0.41 -30.36 -7.53
N THR A 509 -0.07 -29.09 -7.28
CA THR A 509 0.59 -28.68 -6.02
C THR A 509 -0.36 -28.87 -4.83
N LEU A 510 -1.62 -28.46 -4.94
CA LEU A 510 -2.61 -28.62 -3.85
C LEU A 510 -2.87 -30.10 -3.54
N ASP A 511 -2.98 -30.96 -4.57
CA ASP A 511 -3.15 -32.40 -4.38
C ASP A 511 -1.98 -33.01 -3.62
N LYS A 512 -0.75 -32.59 -3.90
CA LYS A 512 0.45 -33.05 -3.17
C LYS A 512 0.47 -32.58 -1.70
N LEU A 513 0.08 -31.33 -1.47
CA LEU A 513 0.01 -30.78 -0.10
C LEU A 513 -1.03 -31.55 0.73
N GLU A 514 -2.19 -31.85 0.17
CA GLU A 514 -3.24 -32.64 0.81
C GLU A 514 -2.78 -34.08 1.11
N GLN A 515 -2.12 -34.72 0.14
CA GLN A 515 -1.50 -36.05 0.32
C GLN A 515 -0.38 -36.03 1.37
N GLY A 516 0.33 -34.91 1.52
CA GLY A 516 1.35 -34.69 2.56
C GLY A 516 0.76 -34.39 3.95
N GLY A 517 -0.56 -34.35 4.10
CA GLY A 517 -1.24 -34.15 5.40
C GLY A 517 -1.37 -32.68 5.83
N ILE A 518 -1.15 -31.72 4.94
CA ILE A 518 -1.34 -30.30 5.25
C ILE A 518 -2.83 -29.96 5.35
N ILE A 519 -3.19 -29.22 6.40
CA ILE A 519 -4.55 -28.73 6.59
C ILE A 519 -4.80 -27.61 5.57
N ILE A 520 -5.68 -27.86 4.59
CA ILE A 520 -6.09 -26.89 3.58
C ILE A 520 -7.50 -26.38 3.91
N ASN A 521 -7.57 -25.13 4.35
CA ASN A 521 -8.85 -24.45 4.55
C ASN A 521 -9.24 -23.71 3.28
N GLN A 522 -10.53 -23.70 2.93
CA GLN A 522 -11.00 -23.00 1.74
C GLN A 522 -12.18 -22.07 2.03
N VAL A 523 -12.09 -20.84 1.54
CA VAL A 523 -13.15 -19.84 1.57
C VAL A 523 -13.52 -19.48 0.13
N ILE A 524 -14.80 -19.61 -0.22
CA ILE A 524 -15.31 -19.32 -1.56
C ILE A 524 -16.18 -18.06 -1.53
N LEU A 525 -15.69 -16.96 -2.08
CA LEU A 525 -16.41 -15.69 -2.12
C LEU A 525 -17.43 -15.65 -3.25
N LYS A 526 -18.69 -15.49 -2.88
CA LYS A 526 -19.83 -15.33 -3.81
C LYS A 526 -20.15 -13.84 -4.01
N PRO A 527 -20.88 -13.44 -5.06
CA PRO A 527 -21.41 -12.08 -5.19
C PRO A 527 -22.26 -11.66 -3.98
N LEU A 528 -22.37 -10.37 -3.73
CA LEU A 528 -23.26 -9.82 -2.70
C LEU A 528 -24.72 -10.04 -3.10
N GLY A 529 -25.54 -10.45 -2.17
CA GLY A 529 -26.98 -10.52 -2.38
C GLY A 529 -27.63 -9.12 -2.40
N PRO A 530 -28.91 -9.04 -2.83
CA PRO A 530 -29.63 -7.75 -2.88
C PRO A 530 -29.65 -7.01 -1.53
N ALA A 531 -29.81 -7.72 -0.42
CA ALA A 531 -29.83 -7.12 0.93
C ALA A 531 -28.50 -6.49 1.32
N GLN A 532 -27.37 -7.15 1.00
CA GLN A 532 -26.04 -6.62 1.26
C GLN A 532 -25.72 -5.39 0.41
N VAL A 533 -26.11 -5.40 -0.88
CA VAL A 533 -25.96 -4.22 -1.75
C VAL A 533 -26.84 -3.07 -1.25
N ASN A 534 -28.04 -3.38 -0.78
CA ASN A 534 -28.93 -2.36 -0.20
C ASN A 534 -28.31 -1.72 1.05
N GLN A 535 -27.78 -2.54 1.96
CA GLN A 535 -27.11 -2.02 3.16
C GLN A 535 -25.87 -1.20 2.83
N LEU A 536 -25.05 -1.64 1.84
CA LEU A 536 -23.88 -0.89 1.37
C LEU A 536 -24.28 0.50 0.87
N ILE A 537 -25.33 0.60 0.08
CA ILE A 537 -25.82 1.87 -0.46
C ILE A 537 -26.45 2.73 0.64
N ALA A 538 -27.20 2.14 1.56
CA ALA A 538 -27.75 2.81 2.72
C ALA A 538 -26.66 3.43 3.59
N ASP A 539 -25.62 2.67 3.90
CA ASP A 539 -24.44 3.16 4.65
C ASP A 539 -23.66 4.22 3.85
N THR A 540 -23.57 4.09 2.51
CA THR A 540 -22.90 5.07 1.63
C THR A 540 -23.59 6.44 1.65
N LEU A 541 -24.92 6.44 1.66
CA LEU A 541 -25.74 7.66 1.60
C LEU A 541 -26.19 8.12 3.00
N ASN A 542 -25.78 7.40 4.05
CA ASN A 542 -26.21 7.62 5.44
C ASN A 542 -27.73 7.76 5.56
N HIS A 543 -28.45 6.76 5.00
CA HIS A 543 -29.91 6.75 4.97
C HIS A 543 -30.48 5.37 5.29
N SER A 544 -31.79 5.28 5.50
CA SER A 544 -32.41 3.98 5.80
C SER A 544 -32.39 3.03 4.57
N PRO A 545 -32.34 1.71 4.77
CA PRO A 545 -32.39 0.73 3.67
C PRO A 545 -33.65 0.84 2.80
N GLU A 546 -34.78 1.25 3.39
CA GLU A 546 -36.04 1.44 2.67
C GLU A 546 -35.96 2.60 1.68
N TYR A 547 -35.32 3.70 2.07
CA TYR A 547 -35.16 4.88 1.20
C TYR A 547 -34.39 4.59 -0.06
N VAL A 548 -33.30 3.81 0.05
CA VAL A 548 -32.40 3.51 -1.07
C VAL A 548 -32.81 2.29 -1.89
N GLN A 549 -33.91 1.61 -1.55
CA GLN A 549 -34.32 0.35 -2.15
C GLN A 549 -34.45 0.41 -3.69
N SER A 550 -34.98 1.48 -4.25
CA SER A 550 -35.13 1.62 -5.70
C SER A 550 -33.80 1.76 -6.42
N LEU A 551 -32.84 2.48 -5.83
CA LEU A 551 -31.48 2.60 -6.36
C LEU A 551 -30.73 1.29 -6.22
N SER A 552 -30.81 0.64 -5.07
CA SER A 552 -30.06 -0.61 -4.79
C SER A 552 -30.52 -1.77 -5.67
N ALA A 553 -31.81 -1.90 -5.93
CA ALA A 553 -32.34 -2.91 -6.84
C ALA A 553 -31.78 -2.73 -8.25
N LEU A 554 -31.73 -1.50 -8.75
CA LEU A 554 -31.16 -1.18 -10.07
C LEU A 554 -29.66 -1.42 -10.11
N VAL A 555 -28.91 -0.99 -9.09
CA VAL A 555 -27.45 -1.25 -8.99
C VAL A 555 -27.16 -2.74 -8.94
N TRP A 556 -27.91 -3.52 -8.12
CA TRP A 556 -27.75 -4.97 -8.07
C TRP A 556 -28.03 -5.63 -9.42
N GLN A 557 -29.10 -5.24 -10.12
CA GLN A 557 -29.43 -5.75 -11.45
C GLN A 557 -28.32 -5.49 -12.48
N LYS A 558 -27.65 -4.32 -12.40
CA LYS A 558 -26.59 -3.92 -13.34
C LYS A 558 -25.22 -4.52 -13.02
N THR A 559 -24.96 -4.87 -11.75
CA THR A 559 -23.64 -5.31 -11.27
C THR A 559 -23.60 -6.77 -10.86
N HIS A 560 -24.75 -7.43 -10.81
CA HIS A 560 -24.92 -8.81 -10.31
C HIS A 560 -24.26 -9.02 -8.93
N GLY A 561 -24.20 -7.96 -8.11
CA GLY A 561 -23.64 -8.00 -6.77
C GLY A 561 -22.11 -8.15 -6.68
N ASN A 562 -21.37 -7.97 -7.78
CA ASN A 562 -19.91 -7.91 -7.70
C ASN A 562 -19.45 -6.67 -6.94
N PRO A 563 -18.78 -6.79 -5.77
CA PRO A 563 -18.47 -5.65 -4.90
C PRO A 563 -17.67 -4.55 -5.59
N PHE A 564 -16.68 -4.92 -6.40
CA PHE A 564 -15.89 -3.94 -7.16
C PHE A 564 -16.76 -3.20 -8.17
N PHE A 565 -17.63 -3.91 -8.88
CA PHE A 565 -18.51 -3.30 -9.87
C PHE A 565 -19.57 -2.42 -9.23
N VAL A 566 -20.15 -2.82 -8.09
CA VAL A 566 -21.06 -1.97 -7.29
C VAL A 566 -20.38 -0.65 -6.93
N ASN A 567 -19.16 -0.70 -6.41
CA ASN A 567 -18.41 0.49 -6.02
C ASN A 567 -18.11 1.41 -7.22
N GLU A 568 -17.63 0.86 -8.33
CA GLU A 568 -17.30 1.66 -9.52
C GLU A 568 -18.57 2.20 -10.22
N PHE A 569 -19.67 1.47 -10.16
CA PHE A 569 -20.95 1.93 -10.67
C PHE A 569 -21.49 3.11 -9.84
N LEU A 570 -21.45 3.04 -8.51
CA LEU A 570 -21.83 4.12 -7.62
C LEU A 570 -20.98 5.37 -7.81
N LYS A 571 -19.65 5.21 -7.96
CA LYS A 571 -18.77 6.33 -8.29
C LYS A 571 -19.12 6.96 -9.63
N THR A 572 -19.45 6.15 -10.63
CA THR A 572 -19.81 6.63 -11.97
C THR A 572 -21.08 7.48 -11.94
N ILE A 573 -22.13 7.00 -11.30
CA ILE A 573 -23.39 7.76 -11.22
C ILE A 573 -23.26 9.05 -10.40
N TYR A 574 -22.34 9.07 -9.42
CA TYR A 574 -22.00 10.28 -8.68
C TYR A 574 -21.24 11.30 -9.55
N TRP A 575 -20.24 10.87 -10.32
CA TRP A 575 -19.45 11.77 -11.17
C TRP A 575 -20.24 12.31 -12.37
N GLU A 576 -21.17 11.53 -12.90
CA GLU A 576 -22.10 11.98 -13.95
C GLU A 576 -23.22 12.89 -13.40
N ASN A 577 -23.18 13.20 -12.08
CA ASN A 577 -24.17 13.99 -11.37
C ASN A 577 -25.62 13.42 -11.45
N TRP A 578 -25.75 12.09 -11.55
CA TRP A 578 -27.03 11.38 -11.50
C TRP A 578 -27.37 10.91 -10.08
N LEU A 579 -26.41 10.96 -9.18
CA LEU A 579 -26.50 10.82 -7.74
C LEU A 579 -25.88 12.07 -7.13
N PHE A 580 -26.68 12.90 -6.43
CA PHE A 580 -26.24 14.20 -5.92
C PHE A 580 -26.88 14.50 -4.57
N PHE A 581 -26.22 15.34 -3.80
CA PHE A 581 -26.72 15.82 -2.52
C PHE A 581 -27.43 17.14 -2.73
N GLN A 582 -28.71 17.22 -2.35
CA GLN A 582 -29.50 18.46 -2.38
C GLN A 582 -29.47 19.10 -1.00
N SER A 583 -28.87 20.27 -0.90
CA SER A 583 -28.89 21.07 0.32
C SER A 583 -30.31 21.56 0.59
N GLY A 584 -30.81 21.48 1.83
CA GLY A 584 -32.07 22.09 2.23
C GLY A 584 -31.98 23.60 2.04
N GLN A 585 -33.05 24.24 1.49
CA GLN A 585 -33.14 25.70 1.46
C GLN A 585 -33.40 26.22 2.88
N GLU A 586 -32.70 27.27 3.29
CA GLU A 586 -33.01 28.03 4.51
C GLU A 586 -34.41 28.70 4.38
N THR A 587 -35.44 27.97 4.76
CA THR A 587 -36.76 28.56 4.94
C THR A 587 -36.98 28.92 6.42
N THR A 588 -37.45 30.12 6.67
CA THR A 588 -37.62 30.78 7.98
C THR A 588 -38.63 30.13 8.93
N THR A 589 -39.12 28.96 8.65
CA THR A 589 -40.03 28.20 9.52
C THR A 589 -39.41 26.99 10.15
N LYS A 590 -39.32 26.99 11.48
CA LYS A 590 -38.83 25.92 12.35
C LYS A 590 -39.68 24.64 12.24
N THR A 591 -39.64 23.93 11.17
CA THR A 591 -40.15 22.56 11.09
C THR A 591 -39.00 21.63 10.66
N ASP A 592 -38.97 20.42 11.17
CA ASP A 592 -37.90 19.39 11.12
C ASP A 592 -37.40 18.96 9.72
N ASN A 593 -37.78 19.69 8.64
CA ASN A 593 -37.55 19.27 7.24
C ASN A 593 -36.40 19.99 6.53
N ASN A 594 -35.47 20.64 7.25
CA ASN A 594 -34.39 21.43 6.61
C ASN A 594 -33.08 20.63 6.42
N ARG A 595 -33.17 19.28 6.35
CA ARG A 595 -32.03 18.42 6.16
C ARG A 595 -31.75 18.26 4.67
N GLY A 596 -30.51 18.50 4.23
CA GLY A 596 -30.07 18.07 2.91
C GLY A 596 -30.20 16.55 2.78
N TYR A 597 -30.49 16.05 1.59
CA TYR A 597 -30.66 14.59 1.32
C TYR A 597 -30.16 14.21 -0.04
N TRP A 598 -29.80 12.93 -0.18
CA TRP A 598 -29.34 12.37 -1.43
C TRP A 598 -30.49 12.11 -2.40
N GLN A 599 -30.34 12.50 -3.67
CA GLN A 599 -31.28 12.24 -4.76
C GLN A 599 -30.57 11.54 -5.93
N TRP A 600 -31.36 10.88 -6.77
CA TRP A 600 -30.86 10.20 -7.97
C TRP A 600 -31.86 10.19 -9.10
N HIS A 601 -31.35 10.17 -10.33
CA HIS A 601 -32.12 10.12 -11.56
C HIS A 601 -32.25 8.68 -12.10
N LEU A 602 -33.20 7.90 -11.60
CA LEU A 602 -33.43 6.50 -11.98
C LEU A 602 -33.47 6.28 -13.51
N GLY A 603 -34.17 7.15 -14.25
CA GLY A 603 -34.30 7.01 -15.71
C GLY A 603 -32.97 7.15 -16.48
N GLN A 604 -32.04 7.95 -15.98
CA GLN A 604 -30.70 8.09 -16.57
C GLN A 604 -29.82 6.90 -16.20
N ILE A 605 -29.88 6.45 -14.95
CA ILE A 605 -29.15 5.29 -14.46
C ILE A 605 -29.59 3.99 -15.17
N GLN A 606 -30.88 3.83 -15.49
CA GLN A 606 -31.41 2.70 -16.25
C GLN A 606 -30.82 2.62 -17.65
N ARG A 607 -30.53 3.75 -18.30
CA ARG A 607 -29.98 3.81 -19.68
C ARG A 607 -28.54 3.37 -19.77
N ILE A 608 -27.81 3.26 -18.65
CA ILE A 608 -26.46 2.66 -18.66
C ILE A 608 -26.60 1.21 -19.12
N GLY A 609 -25.91 0.85 -20.19
CA GLY A 609 -25.90 -0.53 -20.66
C GLY A 609 -25.44 -1.50 -19.57
N SER A 610 -26.10 -2.62 -19.41
CA SER A 610 -25.56 -3.73 -18.62
C SER A 610 -24.41 -4.35 -19.40
N THR A 611 -23.18 -4.25 -18.92
CA THR A 611 -22.05 -5.01 -19.46
C THR A 611 -21.66 -6.05 -18.44
N ASP A 612 -21.83 -7.32 -18.80
CA ASP A 612 -21.37 -8.46 -17.98
C ASP A 612 -19.82 -8.52 -17.90
N ASN A 613 -19.15 -7.70 -18.73
CA ASN A 613 -17.68 -7.67 -18.80
C ASN A 613 -17.11 -6.42 -18.15
N LEU A 614 -16.53 -6.62 -16.95
CA LEU A 614 -15.87 -5.58 -16.15
C LEU A 614 -14.77 -4.83 -16.90
N ILE A 615 -14.05 -5.53 -17.80
CA ILE A 615 -12.99 -4.94 -18.62
C ILE A 615 -13.60 -3.95 -19.62
N GLN A 616 -14.71 -4.31 -20.30
CA GLN A 616 -15.39 -3.42 -21.23
C GLN A 616 -15.93 -2.16 -20.53
N PHE A 617 -16.47 -2.30 -19.32
CA PHE A 617 -16.90 -1.16 -18.50
C PHE A 617 -15.73 -0.22 -18.21
N MET A 618 -14.57 -0.77 -17.78
CA MET A 618 -13.37 0.03 -17.52
C MET A 618 -12.81 0.67 -18.79
N MET A 619 -12.79 -0.04 -19.92
CA MET A 619 -12.39 0.53 -21.21
C MET A 619 -13.29 1.70 -21.60
N GLY A 620 -14.62 1.57 -21.48
CA GLY A 620 -15.55 2.66 -21.77
C GLY A 620 -15.34 3.90 -20.88
N LYS A 621 -14.96 3.70 -19.61
CA LYS A 621 -14.59 4.79 -18.70
C LYS A 621 -13.28 5.46 -19.13
N MET A 622 -12.28 4.69 -19.53
CA MET A 622 -10.99 5.21 -19.98
C MET A 622 -11.07 5.92 -21.32
N GLN A 623 -11.91 5.48 -22.25
CA GLN A 623 -12.12 6.12 -23.54
C GLN A 623 -12.71 7.54 -23.43
N LYS A 624 -13.32 7.88 -22.29
CA LYS A 624 -13.78 9.25 -21.99
C LYS A 624 -12.67 10.19 -21.52
N LEU A 625 -11.50 9.66 -21.15
CA LEU A 625 -10.35 10.47 -20.72
C LEU A 625 -9.68 11.19 -21.91
N PRO A 626 -8.92 12.26 -21.67
CA PRO A 626 -8.11 12.90 -22.71
C PRO A 626 -7.18 11.87 -23.40
N PRO A 627 -6.96 11.96 -24.73
CA PRO A 627 -6.12 11.00 -25.46
C PRO A 627 -4.73 10.82 -24.86
N GLU A 628 -4.13 11.90 -24.37
CA GLU A 628 -2.83 11.89 -23.72
C GLU A 628 -2.83 11.08 -22.43
N THR A 629 -3.89 11.18 -21.61
CA THR A 629 -4.08 10.37 -20.40
C THR A 629 -4.24 8.89 -20.76
N GLN A 630 -5.00 8.57 -21.82
CA GLN A 630 -5.16 7.21 -22.31
C GLN A 630 -3.81 6.60 -22.71
N GLU A 631 -3.00 7.34 -23.45
CA GLU A 631 -1.65 6.92 -23.87
C GLU A 631 -0.76 6.63 -22.66
N VAL A 632 -0.67 7.56 -21.71
CA VAL A 632 0.16 7.42 -20.50
C VAL A 632 -0.27 6.22 -19.67
N LEU A 633 -1.58 6.03 -19.43
CA LEU A 633 -2.09 4.88 -18.67
C LEU A 633 -1.86 3.55 -19.41
N SER A 634 -1.94 3.54 -20.74
CA SER A 634 -1.68 2.36 -21.56
C SER A 634 -0.20 1.94 -21.47
N LEU A 635 0.72 2.90 -21.54
CA LEU A 635 2.14 2.64 -21.33
C LEU A 635 2.45 2.19 -19.90
N ALA A 636 1.83 2.82 -18.90
CA ALA A 636 1.95 2.40 -17.50
C ALA A 636 1.47 0.95 -17.32
N ALA A 637 0.37 0.56 -17.97
CA ALA A 637 -0.15 -0.81 -17.90
C ALA A 637 0.82 -1.85 -18.47
N CYS A 638 1.63 -1.48 -19.46
CA CYS A 638 2.71 -2.33 -19.98
C CYS A 638 3.85 -2.55 -18.96
N LEU A 639 4.10 -1.60 -18.05
CA LEU A 639 5.14 -1.72 -17.02
C LEU A 639 4.75 -2.71 -15.90
N GLY A 640 3.46 -2.94 -15.69
CA GLY A 640 2.94 -3.83 -14.66
C GLY A 640 1.83 -3.21 -13.81
N ALA A 641 1.41 -3.93 -12.76
CA ALA A 641 0.41 -3.44 -11.81
C ALA A 641 0.94 -2.27 -10.96
N GLU A 642 2.24 -2.26 -10.71
CA GLU A 642 2.99 -1.21 -10.03
C GLU A 642 4.05 -0.64 -10.98
N PHE A 643 4.19 0.69 -10.99
CA PHE A 643 5.12 1.40 -11.85
C PHE A 643 5.63 2.68 -11.17
N ASN A 644 6.80 3.15 -11.58
CA ASN A 644 7.37 4.39 -11.04
C ASN A 644 7.45 5.49 -12.11
N LEU A 645 7.52 6.73 -11.66
CA LEU A 645 7.58 7.92 -12.51
C LEU A 645 8.80 7.85 -13.45
N TYR A 646 9.98 7.46 -12.95
CA TYR A 646 11.19 7.37 -13.75
C TYR A 646 11.03 6.43 -14.96
N ASN A 647 10.56 5.20 -14.73
CA ASN A 647 10.34 4.27 -15.84
C ASN A 647 9.30 4.81 -16.82
N LEU A 648 8.27 5.49 -16.33
CA LEU A 648 7.23 6.06 -17.16
C LEU A 648 7.76 7.25 -18.02
N THR A 649 8.62 8.12 -17.47
CA THR A 649 9.31 9.18 -18.25
C THR A 649 10.17 8.59 -19.35
N VAL A 650 10.92 7.52 -19.05
CA VAL A 650 11.77 6.85 -20.05
C VAL A 650 10.94 6.29 -21.22
N ILE A 651 9.82 5.58 -20.93
CA ILE A 651 9.06 4.91 -22.01
C ILE A 651 8.10 5.82 -22.76
N SER A 652 7.57 6.86 -22.10
CA SER A 652 6.70 7.85 -22.75
C SER A 652 7.46 8.94 -23.48
N GLU A 653 8.77 9.09 -23.19
CA GLU A 653 9.60 10.18 -23.70
C GLU A 653 9.07 11.57 -23.30
N LYS A 654 8.28 11.65 -22.21
CA LYS A 654 7.70 12.89 -21.64
C LYS A 654 8.47 13.30 -20.38
N SER A 655 8.52 14.59 -20.11
CA SER A 655 9.12 15.13 -18.90
C SER A 655 8.27 14.83 -17.66
N PRO A 656 8.85 14.79 -16.44
CA PRO A 656 8.09 14.68 -15.21
C PRO A 656 7.03 15.76 -15.04
N SER A 657 7.30 16.98 -15.48
CA SER A 657 6.37 18.12 -15.43
C SER A 657 5.12 17.92 -16.29
N GLU A 658 5.22 17.15 -17.38
CA GLU A 658 4.08 16.79 -18.23
C GLU A 658 3.31 15.60 -17.66
N LEU A 659 4.00 14.63 -17.07
CA LEU A 659 3.38 13.41 -16.53
C LEU A 659 2.66 13.62 -15.20
N LEU A 660 3.22 14.42 -14.29
CA LEU A 660 2.65 14.63 -12.95
C LEU A 660 1.20 15.13 -12.97
N PRO A 661 0.78 16.11 -13.77
CA PRO A 661 -0.63 16.51 -13.85
C PRO A 661 -1.55 15.38 -14.31
N ILE A 662 -1.10 14.56 -15.28
CA ILE A 662 -1.85 13.42 -15.81
C ILE A 662 -2.02 12.34 -14.74
N LEU A 663 -0.95 12.01 -14.02
CA LEU A 663 -0.97 11.02 -12.95
C LEU A 663 -1.80 11.50 -11.76
N THR A 664 -1.72 12.80 -11.40
CA THR A 664 -2.55 13.39 -10.35
C THR A 664 -4.03 13.29 -10.72
N SER A 665 -4.42 13.71 -11.92
CA SER A 665 -5.82 13.63 -12.37
C SER A 665 -6.30 12.16 -12.46
N SER A 666 -5.44 11.23 -12.86
CA SER A 666 -5.73 9.80 -12.88
C SER A 666 -5.91 9.20 -11.48
N SER A 667 -5.15 9.71 -10.50
CA SER A 667 -5.30 9.34 -9.09
C SER A 667 -6.60 9.90 -8.49
N GLU A 668 -6.93 11.15 -8.80
CA GLU A 668 -8.21 11.76 -8.40
C GLU A 668 -9.41 11.02 -8.99
N ALA A 669 -9.28 10.54 -10.23
CA ALA A 669 -10.27 9.68 -10.87
C ALA A 669 -10.33 8.25 -10.27
N GLY A 670 -9.46 7.91 -9.33
CA GLY A 670 -9.39 6.59 -8.68
C GLY A 670 -8.94 5.46 -9.60
N LEU A 671 -8.19 5.77 -10.67
CA LEU A 671 -7.65 4.79 -11.60
C LEU A 671 -6.30 4.24 -11.14
N ILE A 672 -5.51 5.09 -10.50
CA ILE A 672 -4.22 4.74 -9.90
C ILE A 672 -4.15 5.23 -8.46
N ILE A 673 -3.27 4.64 -7.69
CA ILE A 673 -3.00 4.97 -6.28
C ILE A 673 -1.53 5.34 -6.17
N LEU A 674 -1.24 6.43 -5.48
CA LEU A 674 0.10 6.84 -5.13
C LEU A 674 0.61 5.96 -3.98
N LEU A 675 1.79 5.36 -4.11
CA LEU A 675 2.40 4.49 -3.09
C LEU A 675 3.52 5.18 -2.31
N SER A 676 4.20 6.14 -2.92
CA SER A 676 5.30 6.89 -2.29
C SER A 676 5.23 8.36 -2.68
N GLU A 677 5.78 9.23 -1.81
CA GLU A 677 5.95 10.63 -2.16
C GLU A 677 7.04 10.82 -3.22
N LEU A 678 7.00 11.96 -3.90
CA LEU A 678 7.96 12.29 -4.95
C LEU A 678 9.34 12.58 -4.35
N ASP A 679 10.35 11.81 -4.71
CA ASP A 679 11.75 12.21 -4.56
C ASP A 679 12.15 13.04 -5.79
N GLU A 680 12.19 14.37 -5.65
CA GLU A 680 12.49 15.30 -6.77
C GLU A 680 13.90 15.10 -7.36
N GLN A 681 14.86 14.57 -6.58
CA GLN A 681 16.23 14.37 -7.07
C GLN A 681 16.37 13.06 -7.85
N LEU A 682 15.71 11.99 -7.36
CA LEU A 682 15.77 10.67 -7.98
C LEU A 682 14.61 10.43 -8.94
N LEU A 683 13.63 11.34 -9.02
CA LEU A 683 12.38 11.19 -9.77
C LEU A 683 11.64 9.87 -9.44
N ILE A 684 11.82 9.38 -8.22
CA ILE A 684 11.18 8.15 -7.74
C ILE A 684 9.86 8.53 -7.10
N GLN A 685 8.79 8.21 -7.77
CA GLN A 685 7.45 8.22 -7.24
C GLN A 685 6.77 6.95 -7.72
N GLU A 686 6.27 6.15 -6.79
CA GLU A 686 5.68 4.84 -7.09
C GLU A 686 4.16 4.94 -7.15
N TYR A 687 3.59 4.32 -8.16
CA TYR A 687 2.16 4.24 -8.42
C TYR A 687 1.73 2.79 -8.60
N LYS A 688 0.46 2.57 -8.36
CA LYS A 688 -0.20 1.29 -8.57
C LYS A 688 -1.56 1.49 -9.20
N PHE A 689 -1.95 0.64 -10.14
CA PHE A 689 -3.34 0.61 -10.56
C PHE A 689 -4.27 0.26 -9.40
N ALA A 690 -5.36 0.99 -9.24
CA ALA A 690 -6.29 0.78 -8.12
C ALA A 690 -6.93 -0.62 -8.14
N HIS A 691 -6.98 -1.25 -9.31
CA HIS A 691 -7.42 -2.64 -9.48
C HIS A 691 -6.89 -3.23 -10.80
N ASP A 692 -6.67 -4.55 -10.84
CA ASP A 692 -6.17 -5.27 -12.04
C ASP A 692 -7.04 -5.05 -13.29
N ARG A 693 -8.35 -4.92 -13.11
CA ARG A 693 -9.26 -4.66 -14.24
C ARG A 693 -9.07 -3.29 -14.86
N ILE A 694 -8.61 -2.32 -14.07
CA ILE A 694 -8.22 -1.00 -14.58
C ILE A 694 -6.95 -1.13 -15.41
N GLN A 695 -5.94 -1.84 -14.92
CA GLN A 695 -4.72 -2.13 -15.68
C GLN A 695 -5.05 -2.88 -16.98
N GLN A 696 -5.86 -3.94 -16.90
CA GLN A 696 -6.28 -4.72 -18.07
C GLN A 696 -7.06 -3.87 -19.07
N GLY A 697 -7.93 -2.96 -18.59
CA GLY A 697 -8.65 -2.02 -19.44
C GLY A 697 -7.71 -1.04 -20.15
N ALA A 698 -6.72 -0.48 -19.43
CA ALA A 698 -5.70 0.39 -20.00
C ALA A 698 -4.83 -0.33 -21.04
N TYR A 699 -4.40 -1.56 -20.76
CA TYR A 699 -3.65 -2.39 -21.69
C TYR A 699 -4.46 -2.78 -22.93
N ALA A 700 -5.77 -2.99 -22.78
CA ALA A 700 -6.67 -3.33 -23.89
C ALA A 700 -6.97 -2.15 -24.83
N LEU A 701 -6.64 -0.91 -24.45
CA LEU A 701 -6.70 0.24 -25.35
C LEU A 701 -5.63 0.17 -26.46
N ILE A 702 -4.57 -0.61 -26.24
CA ILE A 702 -3.51 -0.83 -27.24
C ILE A 702 -4.00 -1.86 -28.26
N GLU A 703 -3.97 -1.51 -29.54
CA GLU A 703 -4.28 -2.46 -30.61
C GLU A 703 -3.31 -3.65 -30.60
N ASP A 704 -3.82 -4.86 -30.83
CA ASP A 704 -3.01 -6.10 -30.79
C ASP A 704 -1.81 -6.05 -31.75
N SER A 705 -1.98 -5.41 -32.90
CA SER A 705 -0.92 -5.19 -33.87
C SER A 705 0.23 -4.34 -33.37
N GLN A 706 -0.02 -3.44 -32.42
CA GLN A 706 0.96 -2.50 -31.89
C GLN A 706 1.64 -2.99 -30.60
N LYS A 707 1.04 -3.97 -29.89
CA LYS A 707 1.57 -4.46 -28.59
C LYS A 707 3.03 -4.92 -28.72
N ALA A 708 3.36 -5.71 -29.70
CA ALA A 708 4.72 -6.21 -29.92
C ALA A 708 5.72 -5.07 -30.19
N VAL A 709 5.31 -4.04 -30.94
CA VAL A 709 6.13 -2.84 -31.25
C VAL A 709 6.39 -2.03 -30.00
N ILE A 710 5.34 -1.79 -29.19
CA ILE A 710 5.44 -1.03 -27.95
C ILE A 710 6.33 -1.76 -26.93
N HIS A 711 6.13 -3.05 -26.74
CA HIS A 711 6.97 -3.83 -25.83
C HIS A 711 8.45 -3.85 -26.28
N LEU A 712 8.72 -3.97 -27.58
CA LEU A 712 10.09 -3.91 -28.10
C LEU A 712 10.71 -2.52 -27.82
N LYS A 713 9.94 -1.43 -28.04
CA LYS A 713 10.39 -0.07 -27.71
C LYS A 713 10.71 0.06 -26.22
N ILE A 714 9.80 -0.39 -25.34
CA ILE A 714 10.00 -0.37 -23.88
C ILE A 714 11.26 -1.14 -23.49
N GLY A 715 11.44 -2.36 -24.01
CA GLY A 715 12.62 -3.19 -23.71
C GLY A 715 13.92 -2.52 -24.11
N ARG A 716 13.96 -1.87 -25.30
CA ARG A 716 15.13 -1.10 -25.78
C ARG A 716 15.43 0.08 -24.87
N LEU A 717 14.43 0.88 -24.52
CA LEU A 717 14.59 2.06 -23.66
C LEU A 717 15.04 1.67 -22.25
N LEU A 718 14.42 0.67 -21.64
CA LEU A 718 14.83 0.16 -20.32
C LEU A 718 16.28 -0.35 -20.36
N TRP A 719 16.69 -1.06 -21.43
CA TRP A 719 18.07 -1.55 -21.60
C TRP A 719 19.06 -0.40 -21.75
N GLN A 720 18.77 0.60 -22.57
CA GLN A 720 19.64 1.76 -22.79
C GLN A 720 19.86 2.59 -21.51
N HIS A 721 18.84 2.71 -20.66
CA HIS A 721 18.88 3.48 -19.42
C HIS A 721 19.27 2.66 -18.17
N THR A 722 19.66 1.39 -18.34
CA THR A 722 20.12 0.54 -17.23
C THR A 722 21.64 0.46 -17.24
N SER A 723 22.27 0.81 -16.11
CA SER A 723 23.71 0.69 -15.93
C SER A 723 24.16 -0.78 -15.90
N VAL A 724 25.43 -1.05 -16.18
CA VAL A 724 25.99 -2.41 -16.16
C VAL A 724 25.83 -3.08 -14.79
N ASN A 725 25.95 -2.31 -13.71
CA ASN A 725 25.82 -2.82 -12.34
C ASN A 725 24.36 -3.20 -12.00
N GLU A 726 23.38 -2.48 -12.53
CA GLU A 726 21.95 -2.74 -12.33
C GLU A 726 21.37 -3.78 -13.30
N LEU A 727 22.09 -4.09 -14.38
CA LEU A 727 21.61 -5.00 -15.42
C LEU A 727 21.22 -6.37 -14.87
N SER A 728 22.01 -6.89 -13.96
CA SER A 728 21.71 -8.19 -13.33
C SER A 728 20.38 -8.15 -12.56
N GLU A 729 20.07 -7.06 -11.88
CA GLU A 729 18.83 -6.92 -11.12
C GLU A 729 17.61 -6.78 -12.03
N LYS A 730 17.72 -5.96 -13.08
CA LYS A 730 16.63 -5.61 -14.00
C LYS A 730 16.49 -6.54 -15.21
N ILE A 731 17.36 -7.58 -15.34
CA ILE A 731 17.49 -8.41 -16.54
C ILE A 731 16.18 -9.05 -17.01
N PHE A 732 15.40 -9.62 -16.09
CA PHE A 732 14.15 -10.29 -16.43
C PHE A 732 13.15 -9.31 -17.03
N LYS A 733 12.96 -8.15 -16.41
CA LYS A 733 12.03 -7.11 -16.89
C LYS A 733 12.39 -6.64 -18.29
N ILE A 734 13.67 -6.40 -18.56
CA ILE A 734 14.17 -5.97 -19.88
C ILE A 734 13.94 -7.07 -20.92
N VAL A 735 14.32 -8.30 -20.60
CA VAL A 735 14.28 -9.43 -21.53
C VAL A 735 12.82 -9.83 -21.85
N ASP A 736 11.92 -9.79 -20.89
CA ASP A 736 10.51 -10.11 -21.12
C ASP A 736 9.87 -9.15 -22.12
N HIS A 737 10.14 -7.83 -21.99
CA HIS A 737 9.67 -6.85 -22.99
C HIS A 737 10.30 -7.08 -24.36
N LEU A 738 11.59 -7.31 -24.46
CA LEU A 738 12.27 -7.60 -25.73
C LEU A 738 11.75 -8.88 -26.38
N ASN A 739 11.44 -9.91 -25.59
CA ASN A 739 10.93 -11.19 -26.04
C ASN A 739 9.49 -11.14 -26.57
N LEU A 740 8.67 -10.21 -26.13
CA LEU A 740 7.33 -10.00 -26.70
C LEU A 740 7.39 -9.45 -28.14
N GLY A 741 8.48 -8.74 -28.48
CA GLY A 741 8.68 -8.16 -29.80
C GLY A 741 9.86 -8.72 -30.59
N TYR A 742 10.48 -9.85 -30.19
CA TYR A 742 11.75 -10.35 -30.77
C TYR A 742 11.68 -10.62 -32.27
N GLN A 743 10.52 -10.93 -32.80
CA GLN A 743 10.31 -11.19 -34.24
C GLN A 743 10.51 -9.94 -35.10
N LEU A 744 10.33 -8.75 -34.52
CA LEU A 744 10.49 -7.46 -35.18
C LEU A 744 11.96 -7.00 -35.22
N ILE A 745 12.86 -7.69 -34.52
CA ILE A 745 14.30 -7.34 -34.52
C ILE A 745 14.91 -7.82 -35.83
N SER A 746 15.23 -6.89 -36.74
CA SER A 746 15.81 -7.15 -38.05
C SER A 746 17.33 -7.12 -38.01
N GLU A 747 17.94 -6.24 -37.21
CA GLU A 747 19.37 -6.01 -37.17
C GLU A 747 20.13 -7.20 -36.54
N LYS A 748 21.19 -7.65 -37.22
CA LYS A 748 21.97 -8.82 -36.77
C LYS A 748 22.66 -8.59 -35.41
N LYS A 749 23.24 -7.39 -35.21
CA LYS A 749 23.95 -7.06 -33.96
C LYS A 749 22.99 -7.03 -32.78
N GLU A 750 21.83 -6.41 -32.97
CA GLU A 750 20.80 -6.36 -31.92
C GLU A 750 20.28 -7.77 -31.57
N ARG A 751 20.03 -8.62 -32.56
CA ARG A 751 19.65 -10.03 -32.32
C ARG A 751 20.66 -10.79 -31.49
N GLU A 752 21.94 -10.63 -31.78
CA GLU A 752 23.03 -11.27 -31.02
C GLU A 752 23.12 -10.70 -29.60
N SER A 753 22.95 -9.40 -29.42
CA SER A 753 22.93 -8.75 -28.11
C SER A 753 21.74 -9.22 -27.26
N VAL A 754 20.52 -9.25 -27.85
CA VAL A 754 19.32 -9.74 -27.15
C VAL A 754 19.43 -11.25 -26.86
N ALA A 755 20.08 -12.05 -27.73
CA ALA A 755 20.38 -13.46 -27.43
C ALA A 755 21.32 -13.61 -26.23
N ASN A 756 22.31 -12.74 -26.08
CA ASN A 756 23.20 -12.71 -24.93
C ASN A 756 22.46 -12.30 -23.63
N LEU A 757 21.56 -11.31 -23.69
CA LEU A 757 20.72 -10.94 -22.53
C LEU A 757 19.81 -12.11 -22.11
N ASN A 758 19.24 -12.85 -23.05
CA ASN A 758 18.46 -14.06 -22.79
C ASN A 758 19.32 -15.17 -22.16
N LEU A 759 20.57 -15.32 -22.57
CA LEU A 759 21.53 -16.25 -21.95
C LEU A 759 21.77 -15.87 -20.47
N LEU A 760 22.02 -14.59 -20.19
CA LEU A 760 22.22 -14.09 -18.83
C LEU A 760 20.96 -14.32 -17.96
N ALA A 761 19.79 -14.04 -18.51
CA ALA A 761 18.51 -14.29 -17.83
C ALA A 761 18.32 -15.80 -17.53
N ALA A 762 18.64 -16.67 -18.50
CA ALA A 762 18.57 -18.11 -18.31
C ALA A 762 19.54 -18.61 -17.24
N GLN A 763 20.77 -18.09 -17.19
CA GLN A 763 21.76 -18.41 -16.16
C GLN A 763 21.31 -17.97 -14.78
N LYS A 764 20.77 -16.76 -14.67
CA LYS A 764 20.23 -16.23 -13.40
C LYS A 764 19.02 -17.04 -12.92
N ALA A 765 18.09 -17.39 -13.81
CA ALA A 765 16.95 -18.24 -13.49
C ALA A 765 17.39 -19.65 -13.05
N LYS A 766 18.38 -20.23 -13.73
CA LYS A 766 18.98 -21.51 -13.34
C LYS A 766 19.62 -21.44 -11.95
N ALA A 767 20.40 -20.41 -11.66
CA ALA A 767 21.03 -20.20 -10.35
C ALA A 767 20.00 -20.08 -9.21
N ALA A 768 18.83 -19.48 -9.51
CA ALA A 768 17.68 -19.40 -8.62
C ALA A 768 16.79 -20.66 -8.65
N ASN A 769 17.25 -21.78 -9.22
CA ASN A 769 16.52 -23.05 -9.33
C ASN A 769 15.18 -22.98 -10.11
N ALA A 770 14.97 -21.96 -10.95
CA ALA A 770 13.78 -21.78 -11.76
C ALA A 770 13.97 -22.37 -13.17
N GLN A 771 13.98 -23.68 -13.28
CA GLN A 771 14.36 -24.42 -14.49
C GLN A 771 13.42 -24.15 -15.68
N ALA A 772 12.11 -24.02 -15.41
CA ALA A 772 11.11 -23.74 -16.44
C ALA A 772 11.33 -22.36 -17.08
N GLY A 773 11.56 -21.32 -16.27
CA GLY A 773 11.89 -19.97 -16.72
C GLY A 773 13.21 -19.94 -17.49
N ALA A 774 14.25 -20.59 -16.95
CA ALA A 774 15.53 -20.71 -17.62
C ALA A 774 15.42 -21.36 -19.01
N LEU A 775 14.60 -22.41 -19.14
CA LEU A 775 14.35 -23.08 -20.41
C LEU A 775 13.64 -22.18 -21.43
N LYS A 776 12.74 -21.31 -20.99
CA LYS A 776 12.05 -20.35 -21.86
C LYS A 776 13.02 -19.31 -22.42
N TYR A 777 13.83 -18.68 -21.57
CA TYR A 777 14.81 -17.69 -21.98
C TYR A 777 15.83 -18.29 -22.95
N ILE A 778 16.35 -19.48 -22.64
CA ILE A 778 17.35 -20.12 -23.51
C ILE A 778 16.77 -20.52 -24.88
N LYS A 779 15.53 -20.98 -24.94
CA LYS A 779 14.83 -21.24 -26.20
C LYS A 779 14.66 -19.97 -27.04
N THR A 780 14.39 -18.81 -26.40
CA THR A 780 14.31 -17.53 -27.11
C THR A 780 15.68 -17.09 -27.62
N ALA A 781 16.74 -17.24 -26.80
CA ALA A 781 18.12 -17.02 -27.27
C ALA A 781 18.45 -17.84 -28.53
N GLN A 782 18.07 -19.11 -28.56
CA GLN A 782 18.25 -19.98 -29.75
C GLN A 782 17.49 -19.49 -30.97
N LYS A 783 16.23 -19.00 -30.81
CA LYS A 783 15.41 -18.46 -31.91
C LYS A 783 15.99 -17.19 -32.52
N LEU A 784 16.70 -16.39 -31.73
CA LEU A 784 17.37 -15.17 -32.17
C LEU A 784 18.62 -15.47 -32.99
N LEU A 785 19.27 -16.63 -32.83
CA LEU A 785 20.43 -17.06 -33.56
C LEU A 785 20.04 -17.68 -34.93
N LYS A 786 20.86 -17.43 -35.96
CA LYS A 786 20.80 -18.10 -37.26
C LYS A 786 21.74 -19.30 -37.30
N LYS A 787 21.50 -20.25 -38.21
CA LYS A 787 22.42 -21.38 -38.41
C LYS A 787 23.87 -20.97 -38.73
N SER A 788 24.06 -19.82 -39.36
CA SER A 788 25.35 -19.21 -39.61
C SER A 788 26.08 -18.69 -38.35
N SER A 789 25.39 -18.58 -37.21
CA SER A 789 25.96 -18.06 -35.95
C SER A 789 27.07 -18.95 -35.41
N TRP A 790 27.05 -20.26 -35.67
CA TRP A 790 28.17 -21.17 -35.39
C TRP A 790 29.48 -20.77 -36.07
N LYS A 791 29.43 -20.08 -37.24
CA LYS A 791 30.64 -19.56 -37.93
C LYS A 791 30.95 -18.13 -37.49
N ASN A 792 29.92 -17.27 -37.36
CA ASN A 792 30.06 -15.83 -37.20
C ASN A 792 30.18 -15.36 -35.75
N ASN A 793 29.53 -16.06 -34.77
CA ASN A 793 29.57 -15.78 -33.34
C ASN A 793 29.61 -17.10 -32.56
N TYR A 794 30.76 -17.82 -32.72
CA TYR A 794 30.95 -19.17 -32.19
C TYR A 794 30.77 -19.23 -30.68
N GLN A 795 31.42 -18.34 -29.92
CA GLN A 795 31.40 -18.39 -28.45
C GLN A 795 30.01 -18.20 -27.85
N LEU A 796 29.27 -17.23 -28.32
CA LEU A 796 27.88 -17.01 -27.87
C LEU A 796 27.00 -18.21 -28.19
N THR A 797 27.15 -18.76 -29.43
CA THR A 797 26.34 -19.89 -29.86
C THR A 797 26.65 -21.13 -29.04
N LEU A 798 27.94 -21.41 -28.79
CA LEU A 798 28.41 -22.52 -27.95
C LEU A 798 27.86 -22.37 -26.52
N ASN A 799 27.97 -21.19 -25.92
CA ASN A 799 27.48 -20.94 -24.57
C ASN A 799 25.95 -21.15 -24.46
N ILE A 800 25.16 -20.66 -25.43
CA ILE A 800 23.70 -20.85 -25.45
C ILE A 800 23.32 -22.33 -25.56
N TYR A 801 23.97 -23.12 -26.45
CA TYR A 801 23.62 -24.53 -26.62
C TYR A 801 24.16 -25.42 -25.49
N SER A 802 25.31 -25.10 -24.91
CA SER A 802 25.84 -25.81 -23.73
C SER A 802 24.97 -25.55 -22.51
N GLU A 803 24.55 -24.31 -22.27
CA GLU A 803 23.63 -23.91 -21.18
C GLU A 803 22.26 -24.55 -21.41
N ALA A 804 21.74 -24.56 -22.65
CA ALA A 804 20.48 -25.22 -22.99
C ALA A 804 20.49 -26.71 -22.66
N THR A 805 21.60 -27.39 -22.90
CA THR A 805 21.76 -28.83 -22.59
C THR A 805 21.68 -29.08 -21.08
N GLU A 806 22.37 -28.28 -20.29
CA GLU A 806 22.37 -28.37 -18.83
C GLU A 806 20.97 -28.04 -18.24
N ILE A 807 20.32 -26.95 -18.70
CA ILE A 807 18.98 -26.57 -18.24
C ILE A 807 17.95 -27.65 -18.61
N ALA A 808 18.05 -28.26 -19.81
CA ALA A 808 17.14 -29.32 -20.22
C ALA A 808 17.32 -30.58 -19.37
N TYR A 809 18.55 -30.93 -19.00
CA TYR A 809 18.85 -32.01 -18.05
C TYR A 809 18.17 -31.75 -16.69
N LEU A 810 18.38 -30.55 -16.10
CA LEU A 810 17.82 -30.16 -14.82
C LEU A 810 16.28 -30.10 -14.81
N SER A 811 15.71 -29.86 -15.97
CA SER A 811 14.23 -29.82 -16.16
C SER A 811 13.64 -31.19 -16.44
N GLY A 812 14.42 -32.26 -16.51
CA GLY A 812 13.97 -33.61 -16.92
C GLY A 812 13.57 -33.72 -18.39
N ASN A 813 13.96 -32.78 -19.23
CA ASN A 813 13.63 -32.75 -20.66
C ASN A 813 14.72 -33.45 -21.48
N PHE A 814 14.81 -34.76 -21.41
CA PHE A 814 15.90 -35.54 -21.96
C PHE A 814 15.99 -35.53 -23.49
N GLU A 815 14.86 -35.47 -24.21
CA GLU A 815 14.90 -35.45 -25.68
C GLU A 815 15.50 -34.15 -26.25
N PRO A 816 15.10 -32.95 -25.85
CA PRO A 816 15.78 -31.70 -26.22
C PRO A 816 17.23 -31.68 -25.77
N MET A 817 17.54 -32.17 -24.56
CA MET A 817 18.88 -32.26 -24.02
C MET A 817 19.80 -33.05 -24.98
N GLN A 818 19.40 -34.25 -25.36
CA GLN A 818 20.18 -35.11 -26.25
C GLN A 818 20.42 -34.46 -27.62
N ARG A 819 19.36 -33.80 -28.16
CA ARG A 819 19.46 -33.10 -29.46
C ARG A 819 20.45 -31.94 -29.40
N TRP A 820 20.42 -31.14 -28.34
CA TRP A 820 21.34 -30.00 -28.19
C TRP A 820 22.76 -30.44 -27.84
N ALA A 821 22.92 -31.47 -27.02
CA ALA A 821 24.19 -32.09 -26.74
C ALA A 821 24.87 -32.58 -28.01
N ASN A 822 24.19 -33.36 -28.85
CA ASN A 822 24.73 -33.85 -30.12
C ASN A 822 25.12 -32.71 -31.07
N LEU A 823 24.37 -31.62 -31.08
CA LEU A 823 24.71 -30.44 -31.88
C LEU A 823 26.01 -29.78 -31.38
N VAL A 824 26.19 -29.60 -30.07
CA VAL A 824 27.41 -29.04 -29.48
C VAL A 824 28.60 -29.97 -29.77
N LEU A 825 28.49 -31.28 -29.52
CA LEU A 825 29.54 -32.24 -29.76
C LEU A 825 30.02 -32.26 -31.22
N LYS A 826 29.11 -32.03 -32.18
CA LYS A 826 29.40 -31.94 -33.62
C LYS A 826 30.08 -30.64 -34.02
N GLN A 827 29.74 -29.52 -33.35
CA GLN A 827 30.22 -28.18 -33.76
C GLN A 827 31.40 -27.69 -32.92
N ALA A 828 31.68 -28.30 -31.77
CA ALA A 828 32.74 -27.91 -30.82
C ALA A 828 34.13 -28.04 -31.43
N LYS A 829 34.92 -26.99 -31.28
CA LYS A 829 36.30 -26.91 -31.87
C LYS A 829 37.37 -27.53 -30.96
N THR A 830 37.14 -27.50 -29.64
CA THR A 830 38.11 -28.03 -28.66
C THR A 830 37.44 -29.02 -27.70
N THR A 831 38.25 -29.81 -27.00
CA THR A 831 37.77 -30.73 -25.96
C THR A 831 37.17 -29.96 -24.78
N LEU A 832 37.71 -28.77 -24.45
CA LEU A 832 37.17 -27.89 -23.40
C LEU A 832 35.76 -27.45 -23.69
N ASP A 833 35.44 -27.16 -24.96
CA ASP A 833 34.09 -26.75 -25.38
C ASP A 833 33.03 -27.85 -25.12
N LYS A 834 33.45 -29.11 -24.98
CA LYS A 834 32.58 -30.29 -24.78
C LYS A 834 32.33 -30.64 -23.30
N ILE A 835 33.14 -30.09 -22.37
CA ILE A 835 33.13 -30.52 -20.95
C ILE A 835 31.74 -30.39 -20.34
N LYS A 836 31.10 -29.20 -20.40
CA LYS A 836 29.77 -28.97 -19.83
C LYS A 836 28.74 -29.96 -20.38
N VAL A 837 28.84 -30.31 -21.66
CA VAL A 837 27.88 -31.21 -22.30
C VAL A 837 28.13 -32.64 -21.84
N TYR A 838 29.40 -33.07 -21.69
CA TYR A 838 29.69 -34.38 -21.12
C TYR A 838 29.28 -34.51 -19.66
N GLU A 839 29.40 -33.46 -18.87
CA GLU A 839 28.90 -33.44 -17.50
C GLU A 839 27.38 -33.67 -17.46
N ALA A 840 26.61 -32.97 -18.32
CA ALA A 840 25.16 -33.14 -18.41
C ALA A 840 24.77 -34.55 -18.93
N LEU A 841 25.55 -35.15 -19.80
CA LEU A 841 25.29 -36.49 -20.35
C LEU A 841 25.70 -37.64 -19.42
N ARG A 842 26.59 -37.40 -18.44
CA ARG A 842 27.12 -38.45 -17.53
C ARG A 842 26.06 -38.96 -16.53
N TYR A 843 25.08 -38.16 -16.17
CA TYR A 843 24.08 -38.46 -15.12
C TYR A 843 22.84 -39.26 -15.57
N PRO A 844 22.40 -39.27 -16.87
CA PRO A 844 21.23 -40.11 -17.28
C PRO A 844 21.56 -41.63 -17.41
N LEU A 845 22.75 -42.05 -17.09
CA LEU A 845 23.19 -43.44 -17.22
C LEU A 845 23.31 -44.20 -15.87
N CYS A 846 22.81 -43.60 -14.77
CA CYS A 846 22.75 -44.27 -13.46
C CYS A 846 21.31 -44.51 -13.02
#